data_6412be1c76255e2955692e22c7be69d5
#
_entry.id   6412be1c76255e2955692e22c7be69d5
#
_cell.length_a   1.000
_cell.length_b   1.000
_cell.length_c   1.000
_cell.angle_alpha   90.00
_cell.angle_beta   90.00
_cell.angle_gamma   90.00
#
_symmetry.space_group_name_H-M   'P 1'
#
loop_
_entity.id
_entity.type
_entity.pdbx_description
1 polymer ?
#
loop_
_entity_poly.entity_id
_entity_poly.type
_entity_poly.pdbx_seq_one_letter_code
_entity_poly.pdbx_strand_id
1 'polypeptide(L)'
;MVDVPNIESAKQKIKERTQEILNLANSFHPNMVARGGGARDIEMFVHPLPSTGRRTLVIHLLVDTRDAMGANLVNGMCEGVAPLIESIAGGEVFLRILSNLTDRSLVRASCKIKLQELAGRGYTGEQARDGIIVATDFASVDPYRAATHNKGIMNGIDPLAIATGNDWRAIEAGAHAYAARGGRYTSLTRWWSDEDGSLCGSIELPIKVGIVGAPLDSNPTVSLNLNLLDVSSATELAKVMASVGLAQNFAAIRALATEGIQKGHMTLHARSVVTAAGVSEEIFDEVLDRVIQSGDVKIWKAQEIANELQRNELRTSGLDKQTRPNESAMGIGYGKVVLLGEHSVVYGRHAIAAPIPITVRALIEDREEGIVLMIPRWGVEYELAGNVTEQRSFERPAGVILDKLGLSNRGMCIEVFPDVPRSMGLGGSAAIAVAIVRALDRHYRIGLSDEDVNRLAYESEKIAHGSPSGLDNTLACYAKPIVFRPGDPPLVEPLNIRKPIPAVIGITGREGLTAKTVGRVREAWRQDKKLYERIFDEIDTLVLSAVKAIQDEDIKVLGELMNVNHGMLNALQVSTPELEQLVEIARKNGALGAKLTGGGGGGSIIAVCDGETEPVISAIKDAGFQAISVNLGATLDGS
;
A
#
# COMPACT_ATOMS: atom_id res chain seq x y z
N MET A 1 8.20 8.54 46.49
CA MET A 1 7.59 8.85 47.81
C MET A 1 7.23 10.34 47.90
N VAL A 2 6.12 10.64 48.53
CA VAL A 2 5.65 12.01 48.83
C VAL A 2 5.47 12.16 50.32
N ASP A 3 5.32 13.40 50.76
CA ASP A 3 5.05 13.77 52.18
C ASP A 3 6.06 13.19 53.20
N VAL A 4 7.31 13.06 52.77
CA VAL A 4 8.43 12.65 53.64
C VAL A 4 8.78 13.82 54.57
N PRO A 5 8.63 13.67 55.88
CA PRO A 5 8.80 14.80 56.81
C PRO A 5 10.20 15.42 56.78
N ASN A 6 11.23 14.61 56.68
CA ASN A 6 12.60 15.03 56.55
C ASN A 6 13.34 14.11 55.57
N ILE A 7 13.54 14.59 54.33
CA ILE A 7 14.10 13.84 53.24
C ILE A 7 15.55 13.38 53.52
N GLU A 8 16.38 14.24 54.10
CA GLU A 8 17.79 13.85 54.35
C GLU A 8 17.88 12.80 55.47
N SER A 9 17.06 12.91 56.52
CA SER A 9 16.95 11.86 57.54
C SER A 9 16.41 10.54 56.95
N ALA A 10 15.40 10.61 56.06
CA ALA A 10 14.85 9.46 55.41
C ALA A 10 15.92 8.76 54.50
N LYS A 11 16.66 9.51 53.73
CA LYS A 11 17.78 8.96 52.90
C LYS A 11 18.80 8.24 53.77
N GLN A 12 19.19 8.85 54.91
CA GLN A 12 20.15 8.24 55.83
C GLN A 12 19.62 6.92 56.41
N LYS A 13 18.39 6.91 56.91
CA LYS A 13 17.74 5.69 57.43
C LYS A 13 17.57 4.58 56.40
N ILE A 14 17.20 4.93 55.17
CA ILE A 14 17.12 3.97 54.05
C ILE A 14 18.50 3.39 53.74
N LYS A 15 19.53 4.25 53.73
CA LYS A 15 20.92 3.82 53.50
C LYS A 15 21.39 2.83 54.58
N GLU A 16 21.09 3.11 55.82
CA GLU A 16 21.45 2.22 56.96
C GLU A 16 20.74 0.89 56.90
N ARG A 17 19.51 0.84 56.34
CA ARG A 17 18.71 -0.39 56.22
C ARG A 17 18.69 -0.97 54.81
N THR A 18 19.63 -0.57 53.92
CA THR A 18 19.71 -1.03 52.54
C THR A 18 19.67 -2.55 52.45
N GLN A 19 20.47 -3.26 53.28
CA GLN A 19 20.55 -4.71 53.22
C GLN A 19 19.21 -5.38 53.59
N GLU A 20 18.47 -4.81 54.51
CA GLU A 20 17.16 -5.30 54.89
C GLU A 20 16.15 -5.18 53.75
N ILE A 21 16.15 -4.03 53.06
CA ILE A 21 15.31 -3.78 51.88
C ILE A 21 15.66 -4.74 50.75
N LEU A 22 16.95 -4.93 50.47
CA LEU A 22 17.41 -5.85 49.42
C LEU A 22 17.04 -7.30 49.76
N ASN A 23 17.18 -7.74 51.04
CA ASN A 23 16.80 -9.07 51.46
C ASN A 23 15.29 -9.30 51.32
N LEU A 24 14.46 -8.29 51.68
CA LEU A 24 13.01 -8.36 51.49
C LEU A 24 12.66 -8.43 49.99
N ALA A 25 13.24 -7.58 49.13
CA ALA A 25 13.04 -7.63 47.70
C ALA A 25 13.37 -9.00 47.10
N ASN A 26 14.50 -9.56 47.51
CA ASN A 26 14.99 -10.87 47.04
C ASN A 26 14.11 -12.03 47.52
N SER A 27 13.44 -11.91 48.69
CA SER A 27 12.55 -12.94 49.21
C SER A 27 11.32 -13.20 48.33
N PHE A 28 10.89 -12.24 47.52
CA PHE A 28 9.77 -12.42 46.58
C PHE A 28 10.12 -13.28 45.38
N HIS A 29 11.42 -13.37 45.02
CA HIS A 29 11.86 -14.14 43.85
C HIS A 29 13.09 -15.03 44.12
N PRO A 30 12.95 -16.04 45.00
CA PRO A 30 14.07 -16.88 45.44
C PRO A 30 14.73 -17.64 44.29
N ASN A 31 13.97 -18.05 43.27
CA ASN A 31 14.49 -18.76 42.10
C ASN A 31 15.42 -17.87 41.26
N MET A 32 15.13 -16.54 41.15
CA MET A 32 15.99 -15.58 40.50
C MET A 32 17.29 -15.40 41.27
N VAL A 33 17.23 -15.29 42.57
CA VAL A 33 18.39 -15.18 43.47
C VAL A 33 19.27 -16.42 43.38
N ALA A 34 18.68 -17.61 43.38
CA ALA A 34 19.40 -18.89 43.24
C ALA A 34 20.19 -18.99 41.91
N ARG A 35 19.70 -18.33 40.85
CA ARG A 35 20.37 -18.21 39.54
C ARG A 35 21.41 -17.07 39.51
N GLY A 36 21.69 -16.43 40.64
CA GLY A 36 22.66 -15.34 40.76
C GLY A 36 22.13 -13.98 40.39
N GLY A 37 20.80 -13.81 40.21
CA GLY A 37 20.12 -12.52 39.99
C GLY A 37 19.62 -11.88 41.29
N GLY A 38 18.66 -10.96 41.17
CA GLY A 38 17.99 -10.28 42.29
C GLY A 38 18.37 -8.83 42.47
N ALA A 39 17.81 -8.21 43.52
CA ALA A 39 18.09 -6.83 43.90
C ALA A 39 19.54 -6.71 44.42
N ARG A 40 20.26 -5.69 43.93
CA ARG A 40 21.70 -5.50 44.15
C ARG A 40 22.04 -4.26 44.94
N ASP A 41 21.31 -3.14 44.67
CA ASP A 41 21.64 -1.86 45.29
C ASP A 41 20.43 -0.93 45.25
N ILE A 42 20.54 0.23 45.98
CA ILE A 42 19.53 1.28 46.02
C ILE A 42 20.18 2.62 45.72
N GLU A 43 19.59 3.38 44.80
CA GLU A 43 19.95 4.77 44.56
C GLU A 43 18.78 5.70 44.94
N MET A 44 19.09 6.92 45.39
CA MET A 44 18.08 7.85 45.85
C MET A 44 18.26 9.23 45.22
N PHE A 45 17.17 9.78 44.70
CA PHE A 45 17.11 11.08 44.04
C PHE A 45 16.01 11.93 44.66
N VAL A 46 16.17 13.27 44.59
CA VAL A 46 15.18 14.20 45.10
C VAL A 46 14.82 15.19 43.99
N HIS A 47 13.53 15.27 43.69
CA HIS A 47 13.03 16.18 42.64
C HIS A 47 11.93 17.07 43.17
N PRO A 48 11.86 18.33 42.73
CA PRO A 48 10.70 19.19 43.00
C PRO A 48 9.52 18.74 42.12
N LEU A 49 8.31 18.78 42.66
CA LEU A 49 7.07 18.56 41.92
C LEU A 49 6.56 19.90 41.40
N PRO A 50 6.53 20.15 40.07
CA PRO A 50 6.21 21.48 39.53
C PRO A 50 4.82 21.98 39.91
N SER A 51 3.83 21.10 40.00
CA SER A 51 2.43 21.45 40.30
C SER A 51 2.19 21.91 41.76
N THR A 52 3.01 21.43 42.72
CA THR A 52 2.77 21.64 44.16
C THR A 52 3.93 22.30 44.86
N GLY A 53 5.09 22.41 44.24
CA GLY A 53 6.33 22.86 44.88
C GLY A 53 6.90 21.88 45.91
N ARG A 54 6.22 20.78 46.19
CA ARG A 54 6.70 19.73 47.12
C ARG A 54 7.91 19.01 46.55
N ARG A 55 8.71 18.41 47.41
CA ARG A 55 9.83 17.54 46.98
C ARG A 55 9.42 16.08 47.06
N THR A 56 9.73 15.31 46.04
CA THR A 56 9.56 13.85 46.05
C THR A 56 10.91 13.16 46.25
N LEU A 57 10.92 12.09 47.03
CA LEU A 57 12.05 11.17 47.17
C LEU A 57 11.83 9.99 46.25
N VAL A 58 12.67 9.85 45.23
CA VAL A 58 12.67 8.74 44.30
C VAL A 58 13.73 7.74 44.73
N ILE A 59 13.33 6.46 44.85
CA ILE A 59 14.19 5.35 45.26
C ILE A 59 14.26 4.39 44.10
N HIS A 60 15.45 4.22 43.53
CA HIS A 60 15.72 3.20 42.48
C HIS A 60 16.20 1.92 43.15
N LEU A 61 15.50 0.84 42.91
CA LEU A 61 15.92 -0.50 43.25
C LEU A 61 16.63 -1.11 42.04
N LEU A 62 17.94 -1.35 42.13
CA LEU A 62 18.74 -1.92 41.05
C LEU A 62 18.63 -3.45 41.09
N VAL A 63 18.06 -4.04 40.03
CA VAL A 63 17.75 -5.47 39.99
C VAL A 63 18.43 -6.13 38.78
N ASP A 64 19.19 -7.18 39.05
CA ASP A 64 19.74 -8.08 38.03
C ASP A 64 18.74 -9.19 37.72
N THR A 65 18.13 -9.14 36.54
CA THR A 65 17.10 -10.11 36.12
C THR A 65 17.67 -11.26 35.30
N ARG A 66 18.99 -11.35 35.13
CA ARG A 66 19.67 -12.36 34.32
C ARG A 66 19.07 -12.49 32.91
N ASP A 67 18.64 -13.70 32.54
CA ASP A 67 18.12 -14.02 31.21
C ASP A 67 16.60 -13.75 31.05
N ALA A 68 15.95 -13.19 32.08
CA ALA A 68 14.58 -12.71 31.98
C ALA A 68 14.55 -11.22 31.64
N MET A 69 13.54 -10.78 30.85
CA MET A 69 13.26 -9.34 30.66
C MET A 69 12.96 -8.66 31.99
N GLY A 70 12.18 -9.33 32.88
CA GLY A 70 12.05 -9.04 34.29
C GLY A 70 11.04 -7.98 34.68
N ALA A 71 10.19 -7.45 33.78
CA ALA A 71 9.25 -6.36 34.10
C ALA A 71 8.34 -6.67 35.30
N ASN A 72 7.66 -7.81 35.28
CA ASN A 72 6.76 -8.23 36.37
C ASN A 72 7.53 -8.50 37.67
N LEU A 73 8.72 -9.06 37.56
CA LEU A 73 9.58 -9.34 38.69
C LEU A 73 9.99 -8.05 39.41
N VAL A 74 10.45 -7.06 38.67
CA VAL A 74 10.86 -5.75 39.23
C VAL A 74 9.68 -5.02 39.83
N ASN A 75 8.51 -5.02 39.18
CA ASN A 75 7.30 -4.41 39.73
C ASN A 75 6.87 -5.10 41.04
N GLY A 76 6.88 -6.43 41.09
CA GLY A 76 6.57 -7.18 42.31
C GLY A 76 7.54 -6.88 43.47
N MET A 77 8.85 -6.73 43.18
CA MET A 77 9.84 -6.29 44.16
C MET A 77 9.54 -4.88 44.67
N CYS A 78 9.24 -3.91 43.77
CA CYS A 78 8.93 -2.53 44.14
C CYS A 78 7.66 -2.45 45.00
N GLU A 79 6.63 -3.21 44.66
CA GLU A 79 5.39 -3.30 45.44
C GLU A 79 5.63 -3.92 46.83
N GLY A 80 6.42 -5.02 46.87
CA GLY A 80 6.70 -5.73 48.08
C GLY A 80 7.55 -4.98 49.12
N VAL A 81 8.50 -4.12 48.66
CA VAL A 81 9.33 -3.33 49.59
C VAL A 81 8.69 -2.02 50.01
N ALA A 82 7.64 -1.54 49.35
CA ALA A 82 7.03 -0.23 49.61
C ALA A 82 6.59 -0.05 51.05
N PRO A 83 5.88 -0.98 51.74
CA PRO A 83 5.50 -0.80 53.14
C PRO A 83 6.70 -0.68 54.11
N LEU A 84 7.77 -1.40 53.84
CA LEU A 84 9.00 -1.27 54.64
C LEU A 84 9.62 0.13 54.45
N ILE A 85 9.71 0.61 53.21
CA ILE A 85 10.25 1.93 52.88
C ILE A 85 9.42 3.04 53.53
N GLU A 86 8.09 2.93 53.54
CA GLU A 86 7.17 3.87 54.22
C GLU A 86 7.44 3.90 55.73
N SER A 87 7.62 2.75 56.35
CA SER A 87 7.92 2.64 57.78
C SER A 87 9.27 3.26 58.14
N ILE A 88 10.25 3.21 57.26
CA ILE A 88 11.59 3.77 57.46
C ILE A 88 11.60 5.29 57.25
N ALA A 89 10.95 5.77 56.18
CA ALA A 89 11.04 7.16 55.72
C ALA A 89 9.96 8.07 56.31
N GLY A 90 8.83 7.52 56.76
CA GLY A 90 7.71 8.26 57.32
C GLY A 90 6.92 9.10 56.33
N GLY A 91 6.85 8.65 55.06
CA GLY A 91 6.04 9.24 53.99
C GLY A 91 5.24 8.17 53.27
N GLU A 92 4.54 8.54 52.21
CA GLU A 92 3.74 7.63 51.38
C GLU A 92 4.47 7.26 50.08
N VAL A 93 4.47 5.98 49.72
CA VAL A 93 4.96 5.49 48.43
C VAL A 93 3.85 5.53 47.40
N PHE A 94 3.95 6.50 46.47
CA PHE A 94 2.89 6.75 45.50
C PHE A 94 3.01 5.84 44.25
N LEU A 95 4.21 5.71 43.68
CA LEU A 95 4.45 4.87 42.50
C LEU A 95 5.40 3.70 42.83
N ARG A 96 5.09 2.51 42.31
CA ARG A 96 5.83 1.27 42.53
C ARG A 96 5.93 0.56 41.19
N ILE A 97 6.84 1.02 40.33
CA ILE A 97 6.93 0.57 38.94
C ILE A 97 8.37 0.65 38.44
N LEU A 98 8.72 -0.21 37.49
CA LEU A 98 10.01 -0.18 36.79
C LEU A 98 10.20 1.11 35.98
N SER A 99 11.45 1.38 35.61
CA SER A 99 11.81 2.36 34.58
C SER A 99 12.27 1.62 33.32
N ASN A 100 11.83 2.10 32.15
CA ASN A 100 12.34 1.63 30.86
C ASN A 100 13.70 2.26 30.49
N LEU A 101 14.13 3.33 31.16
CA LEU A 101 15.51 3.83 31.06
C LEU A 101 16.43 2.93 31.87
N THR A 102 16.81 1.79 31.28
CA THR A 102 17.67 0.78 31.91
C THR A 102 19.14 1.06 31.63
N ASP A 103 19.62 2.24 32.05
CA ASP A 103 20.96 2.77 31.76
C ASP A 103 22.11 1.97 32.43
N ARG A 104 21.80 0.96 33.23
CA ARG A 104 22.76 -0.03 33.78
C ARG A 104 22.82 -1.30 32.92
N SER A 105 21.93 -1.50 31.95
CA SER A 105 21.92 -2.62 31.02
C SER A 105 22.41 -2.18 29.65
N LEU A 106 23.59 -1.56 29.59
CA LEU A 106 24.17 -1.03 28.36
C LEU A 106 24.81 -2.13 27.52
N VAL A 107 24.60 -2.06 26.23
CA VAL A 107 25.27 -2.85 25.23
C VAL A 107 26.01 -1.95 24.25
N ARG A 108 27.18 -2.42 23.80
CA ARG A 108 28.01 -1.74 22.80
C ARG A 108 28.31 -2.68 21.65
N ALA A 109 28.28 -2.13 20.44
CA ALA A 109 28.81 -2.78 19.25
C ALA A 109 29.70 -1.80 18.51
N SER A 110 30.76 -2.32 17.86
CA SER A 110 31.66 -1.52 17.05
C SER A 110 32.09 -2.30 15.81
N CYS A 111 32.46 -1.56 14.76
CA CYS A 111 32.99 -2.14 13.52
C CYS A 111 34.09 -1.24 12.93
N LYS A 112 34.92 -1.85 12.06
CA LYS A 112 35.92 -1.18 11.22
C LYS A 112 35.75 -1.67 9.79
N ILE A 113 35.62 -0.74 8.82
CA ILE A 113 35.38 -1.02 7.41
C ILE A 113 36.47 -0.35 6.58
N LYS A 114 37.14 -1.12 5.73
CA LYS A 114 38.19 -0.61 4.86
C LYS A 114 37.62 0.23 3.72
N LEU A 115 38.36 1.23 3.25
CA LEU A 115 37.96 2.11 2.15
C LEU A 115 37.53 1.34 0.89
N GLN A 116 38.25 0.25 0.58
CA GLN A 116 37.95 -0.58 -0.59
C GLN A 116 36.54 -1.21 -0.53
N GLU A 117 36.07 -1.55 0.67
CA GLU A 117 34.76 -2.14 0.91
C GLU A 117 33.64 -1.11 0.90
N LEU A 118 33.97 0.19 1.06
CA LEU A 118 33.05 1.30 0.98
C LEU A 118 32.80 1.77 -0.46
N ALA A 119 33.76 1.55 -1.36
CA ALA A 119 33.65 1.97 -2.76
C ALA A 119 32.54 1.23 -3.50
N GLY A 120 31.96 1.88 -4.48
CA GLY A 120 30.92 1.29 -5.35
C GLY A 120 29.80 2.26 -5.68
N ARG A 121 28.96 1.86 -6.63
CA ARG A 121 27.81 2.65 -7.10
C ARG A 121 28.18 4.07 -7.57
N GLY A 122 29.40 4.24 -8.11
CA GLY A 122 29.90 5.52 -8.62
C GLY A 122 30.58 6.43 -7.59
N TYR A 123 30.81 5.95 -6.35
CA TYR A 123 31.49 6.68 -5.28
C TYR A 123 32.81 6.01 -4.90
N THR A 124 33.82 6.81 -4.56
CA THR A 124 35.07 6.30 -3.96
C THR A 124 34.82 5.95 -2.49
N GLY A 125 35.73 5.13 -1.92
CA GLY A 125 35.69 4.77 -0.49
C GLY A 125 35.79 5.99 0.42
N GLU A 126 36.64 6.96 0.06
CA GLU A 126 36.81 8.22 0.79
C GLU A 126 35.55 9.07 0.77
N GLN A 127 34.91 9.22 -0.40
CA GLN A 127 33.66 9.97 -0.52
C GLN A 127 32.54 9.37 0.34
N ALA A 128 32.41 8.05 0.32
CA ALA A 128 31.42 7.36 1.13
C ALA A 128 31.71 7.48 2.64
N ARG A 129 32.98 7.30 3.05
CA ARG A 129 33.42 7.49 4.44
C ARG A 129 33.12 8.89 4.96
N ASP A 130 33.59 9.91 4.24
CA ASP A 130 33.50 11.30 4.67
C ASP A 130 32.02 11.73 4.71
N GLY A 131 31.20 11.28 3.75
CA GLY A 131 29.75 11.51 3.77
C GLY A 131 29.04 10.86 4.97
N ILE A 132 29.43 9.64 5.36
CA ILE A 132 28.88 8.95 6.54
C ILE A 132 29.25 9.70 7.83
N ILE A 133 30.50 10.16 7.96
CA ILE A 133 30.97 10.92 9.13
C ILE A 133 30.17 12.22 9.24
N VAL A 134 30.07 13.00 8.17
CA VAL A 134 29.30 14.26 8.16
C VAL A 134 27.81 14.03 8.48
N ALA A 135 27.20 12.97 7.94
CA ALA A 135 25.82 12.64 8.23
C ALA A 135 25.57 12.30 9.71
N THR A 136 26.55 11.68 10.36
CA THR A 136 26.48 11.37 11.80
C THR A 136 26.76 12.59 12.66
N ASP A 137 27.74 13.40 12.31
CA ASP A 137 28.01 14.67 12.99
C ASP A 137 26.79 15.57 12.95
N PHE A 138 26.10 15.65 11.81
CA PHE A 138 24.85 16.36 11.70
C PHE A 138 23.76 15.80 12.64
N ALA A 139 23.60 14.48 12.74
CA ALA A 139 22.69 13.86 13.70
C ALA A 139 23.09 14.10 15.16
N SER A 140 24.37 14.37 15.43
CA SER A 140 24.85 14.67 16.79
C SER A 140 24.53 16.10 17.23
N VAL A 141 24.34 17.03 16.30
CA VAL A 141 24.13 18.45 16.60
C VAL A 141 22.70 18.94 16.34
N ASP A 142 21.93 18.27 15.51
CA ASP A 142 20.55 18.62 15.18
C ASP A 142 19.54 17.58 15.69
N PRO A 143 18.63 17.96 16.65
CA PRO A 143 17.65 17.03 17.19
C PRO A 143 16.67 16.47 16.16
N TYR A 144 16.31 17.22 15.12
CA TYR A 144 15.41 16.75 14.05
C TYR A 144 16.08 15.63 13.25
N ARG A 145 17.36 15.84 12.89
CA ARG A 145 18.13 14.80 12.21
C ARG A 145 18.38 13.60 13.14
N ALA A 146 18.69 13.82 14.40
CA ALA A 146 18.88 12.77 15.39
C ALA A 146 17.65 11.86 15.53
N ALA A 147 16.44 12.44 15.57
CA ALA A 147 15.19 11.67 15.65
C ALA A 147 15.04 10.68 14.50
N THR A 148 15.27 11.14 13.25
CA THR A 148 15.22 10.28 12.07
C THR A 148 16.37 9.26 12.04
N HIS A 149 17.56 9.66 12.49
CA HIS A 149 18.75 8.81 12.57
C HIS A 149 18.53 7.64 13.55
N ASN A 150 18.06 7.93 14.76
CA ASN A 150 17.83 6.93 15.80
C ASN A 150 16.64 6.02 15.45
N LYS A 151 15.56 6.58 14.87
CA LYS A 151 14.46 5.77 14.31
C LYS A 151 14.97 4.77 13.27
N GLY A 152 15.93 5.18 12.43
CA GLY A 152 16.59 4.31 11.47
C GLY A 152 17.35 3.14 12.13
N ILE A 153 17.97 3.35 13.29
CA ILE A 153 18.59 2.29 14.10
C ILE A 153 17.55 1.29 14.58
N MET A 154 16.43 1.80 15.11
CA MET A 154 15.34 0.97 15.64
C MET A 154 14.66 0.13 14.55
N ASN A 155 14.67 0.52 13.28
CA ASN A 155 14.20 -0.32 12.17
C ASN A 155 14.91 -1.69 12.10
N GLY A 156 16.11 -1.83 12.64
CA GLY A 156 16.80 -3.12 12.76
C GLY A 156 16.55 -3.82 14.09
N ILE A 157 16.50 -3.07 15.20
CA ILE A 157 16.37 -3.61 16.55
C ILE A 157 14.94 -4.11 16.81
N ASP A 158 13.90 -3.33 16.45
CA ASP A 158 12.51 -3.63 16.75
C ASP A 158 12.02 -4.93 16.09
N PRO A 159 12.28 -5.21 14.80
CA PRO A 159 11.89 -6.48 14.20
C PRO A 159 12.54 -7.68 14.90
N LEU A 160 13.79 -7.55 15.33
CA LEU A 160 14.48 -8.61 16.06
C LEU A 160 13.89 -8.79 17.47
N ALA A 161 13.53 -7.69 18.15
CA ALA A 161 12.83 -7.75 19.43
C ALA A 161 11.46 -8.44 19.30
N ILE A 162 10.69 -8.11 18.27
CA ILE A 162 9.40 -8.75 17.96
C ILE A 162 9.58 -10.22 17.65
N ALA A 163 10.54 -10.58 16.79
CA ALA A 163 10.82 -11.95 16.39
C ALA A 163 11.25 -12.84 17.57
N THR A 164 11.89 -12.26 18.59
CA THR A 164 12.33 -12.94 19.81
C THR A 164 11.38 -12.75 21.00
N GLY A 165 10.15 -12.23 20.77
CA GLY A 165 9.10 -12.08 21.78
C GLY A 165 9.41 -11.06 22.87
N ASN A 166 10.33 -10.13 22.64
CA ASN A 166 10.69 -9.09 23.57
C ASN A 166 9.85 -7.81 23.39
N ASP A 167 9.79 -6.97 24.41
CA ASP A 167 9.03 -5.71 24.39
C ASP A 167 9.82 -4.61 23.64
N TRP A 168 9.59 -4.50 22.34
CA TRP A 168 10.22 -3.50 21.48
C TRP A 168 9.93 -2.06 21.93
N ARG A 169 8.73 -1.78 22.50
CA ARG A 169 8.35 -0.43 22.97
C ARG A 169 9.16 -0.02 24.20
N ALA A 170 9.44 -0.97 25.10
CA ALA A 170 10.31 -0.73 26.24
C ALA A 170 11.76 -0.43 25.81
N ILE A 171 12.25 -1.15 24.78
CA ILE A 171 13.58 -0.93 24.20
C ILE A 171 13.65 0.44 23.53
N GLU A 172 12.68 0.82 22.71
CA GLU A 172 12.61 2.17 22.09
C GLU A 172 12.60 3.27 23.15
N ALA A 173 11.70 3.17 24.15
CA ALA A 173 11.60 4.15 25.22
C ALA A 173 12.95 4.33 25.95
N GLY A 174 13.62 3.23 26.25
CA GLY A 174 14.95 3.24 26.88
C GLY A 174 16.01 3.88 25.99
N ALA A 175 16.06 3.52 24.71
CA ALA A 175 17.02 4.03 23.74
C ALA A 175 16.85 5.54 23.51
N HIS A 176 15.62 6.01 23.31
CA HIS A 176 15.35 7.44 23.11
C HIS A 176 15.59 8.28 24.37
N ALA A 177 15.23 7.79 25.56
CA ALA A 177 15.56 8.45 26.82
C ALA A 177 17.09 8.52 27.02
N TYR A 178 17.80 7.46 26.67
CA TYR A 178 19.27 7.43 26.74
C TYR A 178 19.93 8.40 25.76
N ALA A 179 19.39 8.53 24.54
CA ALA A 179 19.83 9.53 23.56
C ALA A 179 19.69 10.98 24.06
N ALA A 180 18.78 11.24 25.01
CA ALA A 180 18.53 12.54 25.60
C ALA A 180 19.24 12.77 26.96
N ARG A 181 20.01 11.80 27.47
CA ARG A 181 20.62 11.85 28.82
C ARG A 181 21.53 13.06 29.09
N GLY A 182 22.10 13.64 28.04
CA GLY A 182 22.96 14.83 28.10
C GLY A 182 22.19 16.17 28.08
N GLY A 183 20.88 16.17 28.28
CA GLY A 183 20.02 17.37 28.25
C GLY A 183 19.57 17.78 26.85
N ARG A 184 20.10 17.16 25.79
CA ARG A 184 19.66 17.31 24.40
C ARG A 184 19.61 15.94 23.73
N TYR A 185 18.59 15.75 22.89
CA TYR A 185 18.46 14.53 22.10
C TYR A 185 19.53 14.48 20.98
N THR A 186 20.26 13.36 20.89
CA THR A 186 21.43 13.22 20.01
C THR A 186 21.49 11.80 19.41
N SER A 187 22.45 11.57 18.50
CA SER A 187 22.68 10.26 17.89
C SER A 187 23.11 9.20 18.92
N LEU A 188 22.61 7.98 18.76
CA LEU A 188 23.05 6.79 19.50
C LEU A 188 24.29 6.13 18.87
N THR A 189 24.68 6.51 17.65
CA THR A 189 25.87 6.01 16.95
C THR A 189 26.91 7.10 16.78
N ARG A 190 28.15 6.68 16.62
CA ARG A 190 29.29 7.51 16.26
C ARG A 190 30.08 6.84 15.14
N TRP A 191 30.45 7.64 14.11
CA TRP A 191 31.30 7.20 13.01
C TRP A 191 32.48 8.14 12.85
N TRP A 192 33.68 7.59 12.61
CA TRP A 192 34.93 8.36 12.49
C TRP A 192 35.92 7.66 11.59
N SER A 193 36.94 8.39 11.13
CA SER A 193 38.06 7.83 10.42
C SER A 193 39.12 7.38 11.42
N ASP A 194 39.71 6.18 11.21
CA ASP A 194 40.85 5.70 11.94
C ASP A 194 42.17 6.23 11.33
N GLU A 195 43.33 5.94 11.97
CA GLU A 195 44.65 6.37 11.52
C GLU A 195 45.02 5.82 10.14
N ASP A 196 44.59 4.62 9.78
CA ASP A 196 44.79 3.99 8.47
C ASP A 196 43.74 4.43 7.40
N GLY A 197 42.88 5.39 7.72
CA GLY A 197 41.83 5.90 6.84
C GLY A 197 40.57 5.06 6.79
N SER A 198 40.48 3.92 7.49
CA SER A 198 39.29 3.09 7.57
C SER A 198 38.15 3.81 8.29
N LEU A 199 36.90 3.48 7.94
CA LEU A 199 35.71 3.93 8.66
C LEU A 199 35.49 3.07 9.90
N CYS A 200 35.43 3.71 11.06
CA CYS A 200 35.07 3.08 12.33
C CYS A 200 33.66 3.52 12.75
N GLY A 201 32.89 2.60 13.29
CA GLY A 201 31.56 2.85 13.81
C GLY A 201 31.31 2.25 15.18
N SER A 202 30.56 2.90 16.02
CA SER A 202 30.10 2.38 17.31
C SER A 202 28.69 2.79 17.66
N ILE A 203 28.01 1.94 18.41
CA ILE A 203 26.71 2.19 19.03
C ILE A 203 26.77 1.85 20.52
N GLU A 204 26.10 2.64 21.35
CA GLU A 204 25.86 2.34 22.76
C GLU A 204 24.44 2.72 23.13
N LEU A 205 23.67 1.75 23.67
CA LEU A 205 22.32 1.98 24.12
C LEU A 205 21.89 0.93 25.16
N PRO A 206 20.88 1.23 26.00
CA PRO A 206 20.29 0.25 26.90
C PRO A 206 19.41 -0.73 26.10
N ILE A 207 19.66 -2.03 26.25
CA ILE A 207 18.83 -3.10 25.71
C ILE A 207 18.53 -4.10 26.82
N LYS A 208 17.29 -4.06 27.33
CA LYS A 208 16.82 -4.98 28.34
C LYS A 208 15.88 -5.99 27.71
N VAL A 209 16.40 -7.21 27.53
CA VAL A 209 15.71 -8.32 26.87
C VAL A 209 15.76 -9.58 27.70
N GLY A 210 15.00 -10.59 27.32
CA GLY A 210 15.03 -11.93 27.90
C GLY A 210 14.99 -13.00 26.82
N ILE A 211 15.49 -14.19 27.17
CA ILE A 211 15.41 -15.41 26.36
C ILE A 211 14.62 -16.51 27.08
N VAL A 212 14.10 -16.23 28.28
CA VAL A 212 13.33 -17.15 29.12
C VAL A 212 12.08 -16.47 29.67
N GLY A 213 11.00 -17.22 29.84
CA GLY A 213 9.75 -16.77 30.44
C GLY A 213 8.51 -17.31 29.72
N ALA A 214 7.40 -17.45 30.43
CA ALA A 214 6.17 -18.08 29.93
C ALA A 214 5.66 -17.54 28.57
N PRO A 215 5.71 -16.24 28.25
CA PRO A 215 5.32 -15.74 26.92
C PRO A 215 6.23 -16.24 25.79
N LEU A 216 7.51 -16.46 26.07
CA LEU A 216 8.49 -16.93 25.08
C LEU A 216 8.33 -18.43 24.84
N ASP A 217 8.14 -19.20 25.92
CA ASP A 217 7.97 -20.66 25.87
C ASP A 217 6.65 -21.08 25.21
N SER A 218 5.63 -20.23 25.27
CA SER A 218 4.30 -20.52 24.71
C SER A 218 4.15 -20.19 23.21
N ASN A 219 5.12 -19.48 22.61
CA ASN A 219 5.09 -19.07 21.21
C ASN A 219 6.08 -19.90 20.38
N PRO A 220 5.62 -20.85 19.53
CA PRO A 220 6.50 -21.71 18.74
C PRO A 220 7.42 -20.92 17.78
N THR A 221 6.94 -19.79 17.23
CA THR A 221 7.73 -18.96 16.33
C THR A 221 8.88 -18.28 17.06
N VAL A 222 8.65 -17.78 18.27
CA VAL A 222 9.71 -17.18 19.09
C VAL A 222 10.76 -18.23 19.46
N SER A 223 10.33 -19.41 19.87
CA SER A 223 11.23 -20.52 20.19
C SER A 223 12.07 -20.94 18.98
N LEU A 224 11.46 -21.03 17.78
CA LEU A 224 12.17 -21.29 16.53
C LEU A 224 13.21 -20.20 16.23
N ASN A 225 12.83 -18.93 16.37
CA ASN A 225 13.72 -17.80 16.09
C ASN A 225 14.91 -17.73 17.06
N LEU A 226 14.68 -17.98 18.35
CA LEU A 226 15.76 -18.04 19.35
C LEU A 226 16.73 -19.20 19.05
N ASN A 227 16.21 -20.37 18.65
CA ASN A 227 17.03 -21.51 18.24
C ASN A 227 17.82 -21.21 16.95
N LEU A 228 17.23 -20.52 15.99
CA LEU A 228 17.91 -20.11 14.76
C LEU A 228 19.05 -19.12 15.03
N LEU A 229 18.85 -18.21 16.00
CA LEU A 229 19.89 -17.26 16.43
C LEU A 229 21.01 -17.92 17.24
N ASP A 230 20.77 -19.10 17.80
CA ASP A 230 21.71 -19.88 18.64
C ASP A 230 22.27 -19.04 19.82
N VAL A 231 21.42 -18.23 20.43
CA VAL A 231 21.82 -17.37 21.56
C VAL A 231 21.58 -18.09 22.89
N SER A 232 22.58 -18.07 23.76
CA SER A 232 22.58 -18.77 25.04
C SER A 232 22.22 -17.89 26.25
N SER A 233 22.19 -16.56 26.07
CA SER A 233 21.91 -15.60 27.14
C SER A 233 21.23 -14.32 26.62
N ALA A 234 20.49 -13.64 27.51
CA ALA A 234 19.92 -12.32 27.22
C ALA A 234 21.00 -11.29 26.83
N THR A 235 22.18 -11.40 27.44
CA THR A 235 23.32 -10.54 27.11
C THR A 235 23.82 -10.77 25.68
N GLU A 236 23.83 -12.00 25.22
CA GLU A 236 24.20 -12.34 23.85
C GLU A 236 23.16 -11.83 22.84
N LEU A 237 21.86 -12.03 23.11
CA LEU A 237 20.78 -11.47 22.30
C LEU A 237 20.88 -9.93 22.21
N ALA A 238 21.16 -9.25 23.32
CA ALA A 238 21.34 -7.80 23.33
C ALA A 238 22.53 -7.36 22.46
N LYS A 239 23.65 -8.10 22.43
CA LYS A 239 24.80 -7.83 21.56
C LYS A 239 24.43 -8.01 20.08
N VAL A 240 23.66 -9.05 19.74
CA VAL A 240 23.14 -9.24 18.37
C VAL A 240 22.27 -8.06 17.97
N MET A 241 21.33 -7.64 18.83
CA MET A 241 20.46 -6.48 18.57
C MET A 241 21.25 -5.19 18.34
N ALA A 242 22.27 -4.90 19.16
CA ALA A 242 23.11 -3.73 18.99
C ALA A 242 23.92 -3.79 17.67
N SER A 243 24.42 -4.97 17.30
CA SER A 243 25.12 -5.18 16.03
C SER A 243 24.22 -4.96 14.82
N VAL A 244 22.98 -5.47 14.87
CA VAL A 244 21.96 -5.23 13.84
C VAL A 244 21.62 -3.75 13.76
N GLY A 245 21.46 -3.06 14.91
CA GLY A 245 21.19 -1.62 14.96
C GLY A 245 22.31 -0.79 14.31
N LEU A 246 23.58 -1.15 14.57
CA LEU A 246 24.75 -0.50 13.97
C LEU A 246 24.80 -0.74 12.45
N ALA A 247 24.58 -1.99 12.00
CA ALA A 247 24.56 -2.35 10.59
C ALA A 247 23.43 -1.66 9.82
N GLN A 248 22.24 -1.60 10.42
CA GLN A 248 21.07 -0.90 9.87
C GLN A 248 21.35 0.60 9.74
N ASN A 249 21.97 1.21 10.74
CA ASN A 249 22.37 2.61 10.70
C ASN A 249 23.39 2.85 9.58
N PHE A 250 24.44 2.02 9.49
CA PHE A 250 25.45 2.09 8.43
C PHE A 250 24.81 2.07 7.04
N ALA A 251 23.93 1.10 6.77
CA ALA A 251 23.27 0.97 5.48
C ALA A 251 22.46 2.22 5.12
N ALA A 252 21.70 2.76 6.09
CA ALA A 252 20.88 3.95 5.90
C ALA A 252 21.71 5.21 5.63
N ILE A 253 22.74 5.48 6.45
CA ILE A 253 23.54 6.70 6.29
C ILE A 253 24.46 6.63 5.08
N ARG A 254 24.93 5.43 4.69
CA ARG A 254 25.67 5.25 3.43
C ARG A 254 24.78 5.61 2.25
N ALA A 255 23.55 5.07 2.18
CA ALA A 255 22.61 5.40 1.11
C ALA A 255 22.27 6.90 1.07
N LEU A 256 22.06 7.54 2.23
CA LEU A 256 21.80 8.98 2.32
C LEU A 256 22.97 9.85 1.87
N ALA A 257 24.20 9.41 2.17
CA ALA A 257 25.44 10.14 1.84
C ALA A 257 25.89 9.93 0.38
N THR A 258 25.30 8.97 -0.34
CA THR A 258 25.67 8.60 -1.71
C THR A 258 24.48 8.74 -2.67
N GLU A 259 23.87 7.64 -3.07
CA GLU A 259 22.81 7.58 -4.09
C GLU A 259 21.43 8.14 -3.67
N GLY A 260 21.24 8.39 -2.38
CA GLY A 260 19.95 8.75 -1.77
C GLY A 260 19.10 7.54 -1.38
N ILE A 261 18.30 7.71 -0.31
CA ILE A 261 17.58 6.59 0.32
C ILE A 261 16.47 6.01 -0.57
N GLN A 262 15.81 6.84 -1.39
CA GLN A 262 14.74 6.38 -2.27
C GLN A 262 15.24 5.40 -3.34
N LYS A 263 16.39 5.70 -3.96
CA LYS A 263 16.97 4.83 -4.98
C LYS A 263 17.37 3.47 -4.41
N GLY A 264 17.92 3.44 -3.19
CA GLY A 264 18.24 2.21 -2.49
C GLY A 264 17.00 1.38 -2.12
N HIS A 265 15.93 2.02 -1.64
CA HIS A 265 14.67 1.35 -1.34
C HIS A 265 13.95 0.82 -2.58
N MET A 266 13.97 1.57 -3.70
CA MET A 266 13.37 1.11 -4.96
C MET A 266 14.06 -0.15 -5.48
N THR A 267 15.38 -0.27 -5.37
CA THR A 267 16.14 -1.46 -5.81
C THR A 267 15.78 -2.69 -4.96
N LEU A 268 15.71 -2.54 -3.64
CA LEU A 268 15.31 -3.64 -2.74
C LEU A 268 13.86 -4.08 -2.97
N HIS A 269 12.96 -3.11 -3.13
CA HIS A 269 11.57 -3.38 -3.44
C HIS A 269 11.42 -4.04 -4.83
N ALA A 270 12.14 -3.54 -5.84
CA ALA A 270 12.14 -4.13 -7.17
C ALA A 270 12.63 -5.58 -7.16
N ARG A 271 13.68 -5.89 -6.39
CA ARG A 271 14.19 -7.27 -6.26
C ARG A 271 13.12 -8.22 -5.67
N SER A 272 12.43 -7.77 -4.60
CA SER A 272 11.32 -8.54 -4.02
C SER A 272 10.16 -8.71 -5.00
N VAL A 273 9.86 -7.68 -5.79
CA VAL A 273 8.81 -7.70 -6.82
C VAL A 273 9.17 -8.68 -7.94
N VAL A 274 10.43 -8.67 -8.44
CA VAL A 274 10.89 -9.59 -9.48
C VAL A 274 10.92 -11.04 -8.98
N THR A 275 11.32 -11.27 -7.72
CA THR A 275 11.23 -12.60 -7.08
C THR A 275 9.77 -13.07 -6.98
N ALA A 276 8.85 -12.21 -6.53
CA ALA A 276 7.43 -12.53 -6.42
C ALA A 276 6.76 -12.71 -7.80
N ALA A 277 7.34 -12.15 -8.86
CA ALA A 277 6.90 -12.34 -10.24
C ALA A 277 7.28 -13.72 -10.82
N GLY A 278 8.07 -14.54 -10.10
CA GLY A 278 8.49 -15.86 -10.55
C GLY A 278 9.49 -15.85 -11.72
N VAL A 279 10.27 -14.77 -11.86
CA VAL A 279 11.25 -14.62 -12.94
C VAL A 279 12.40 -15.61 -12.75
N SER A 280 12.80 -16.30 -13.84
CA SER A 280 13.91 -17.25 -13.81
C SER A 280 15.25 -16.55 -13.50
N GLU A 281 16.19 -17.29 -12.88
CA GLU A 281 17.51 -16.75 -12.49
C GLU A 281 18.30 -16.21 -13.69
N GLU A 282 18.12 -16.79 -14.89
CA GLU A 282 18.84 -16.44 -16.11
C GLU A 282 18.58 -15.01 -16.58
N ILE A 283 17.35 -14.51 -16.41
CA ILE A 283 16.95 -13.15 -16.85
C ILE A 283 16.65 -12.20 -15.66
N PHE A 284 16.89 -12.68 -14.43
CA PHE A 284 16.49 -11.97 -13.21
C PHE A 284 17.08 -10.55 -13.11
N ASP A 285 18.37 -10.42 -13.33
CA ASP A 285 19.08 -9.13 -13.18
C ASP A 285 18.69 -8.16 -14.31
N GLU A 286 18.46 -8.64 -15.53
CA GLU A 286 17.98 -7.79 -16.63
C GLU A 286 16.54 -7.32 -16.42
N VAL A 287 15.66 -8.19 -15.93
CA VAL A 287 14.28 -7.80 -15.55
C VAL A 287 14.32 -6.79 -14.41
N LEU A 288 15.17 -7.00 -13.42
CA LEU A 288 15.33 -6.09 -12.28
C LEU A 288 15.74 -4.69 -12.74
N ASP A 289 16.74 -4.59 -13.60
CA ASP A 289 17.23 -3.31 -14.12
C ASP A 289 16.15 -2.59 -14.94
N ARG A 290 15.42 -3.29 -15.80
CA ARG A 290 14.34 -2.73 -16.60
C ARG A 290 13.13 -2.30 -15.76
N VAL A 291 12.79 -3.05 -14.70
CA VAL A 291 11.73 -2.67 -13.74
C VAL A 291 12.12 -1.37 -13.02
N ILE A 292 13.38 -1.25 -12.58
CA ILE A 292 13.88 -0.02 -11.93
C ILE A 292 13.86 1.16 -12.90
N GLN A 293 14.32 0.98 -14.14
CA GLN A 293 14.33 2.01 -15.17
C GLN A 293 12.93 2.48 -15.57
N SER A 294 11.94 1.58 -15.56
CA SER A 294 10.55 1.92 -15.88
C SER A 294 9.90 2.83 -14.83
N GLY A 295 10.44 2.88 -13.60
CA GLY A 295 9.81 3.57 -12.47
C GLY A 295 8.57 2.87 -11.89
N ASP A 296 8.09 1.81 -12.52
CA ASP A 296 6.86 1.09 -12.16
C ASP A 296 7.20 -0.27 -11.51
N VAL A 297 7.60 -0.20 -10.23
CA VAL A 297 8.06 -1.36 -9.46
C VAL A 297 6.86 -2.18 -8.98
N LYS A 298 6.30 -3.02 -9.88
CA LYS A 298 5.13 -3.87 -9.62
C LYS A 298 5.33 -5.26 -10.24
N ILE A 299 4.72 -6.28 -9.63
CA ILE A 299 4.81 -7.69 -10.07
C ILE A 299 4.43 -7.84 -11.54
N TRP A 300 3.31 -7.25 -11.96
CA TRP A 300 2.87 -7.33 -13.34
C TRP A 300 3.87 -6.72 -14.34
N LYS A 301 4.59 -5.64 -13.93
CA LYS A 301 5.61 -5.02 -14.80
C LYS A 301 6.85 -5.90 -14.93
N ALA A 302 7.23 -6.56 -13.84
CA ALA A 302 8.31 -7.54 -13.88
C ALA A 302 7.96 -8.73 -14.79
N GLN A 303 6.73 -9.23 -14.72
CA GLN A 303 6.23 -10.30 -15.60
C GLN A 303 6.16 -9.87 -17.07
N GLU A 304 5.68 -8.65 -17.35
CA GLU A 304 5.65 -8.07 -18.69
C GLU A 304 7.06 -8.05 -19.31
N ILE A 305 8.04 -7.52 -18.57
CA ILE A 305 9.43 -7.42 -19.01
C ILE A 305 10.05 -8.81 -19.18
N ALA A 306 9.81 -9.73 -18.24
CA ALA A 306 10.29 -11.10 -18.34
C ALA A 306 9.76 -11.83 -19.60
N ASN A 307 8.48 -11.69 -19.87
CA ASN A 307 7.85 -12.25 -21.07
C ASN A 307 8.41 -11.61 -22.36
N GLU A 308 8.72 -10.32 -22.34
CA GLU A 308 9.34 -9.63 -23.48
C GLU A 308 10.75 -10.16 -23.75
N LEU A 309 11.56 -10.36 -22.72
CA LEU A 309 12.92 -10.89 -22.82
C LEU A 309 12.91 -12.34 -23.34
N GLN A 310 12.08 -13.20 -22.79
CA GLN A 310 11.92 -14.57 -23.23
C GLN A 310 11.46 -14.65 -24.69
N ARG A 311 10.56 -13.77 -25.14
CA ARG A 311 10.15 -13.65 -26.54
C ARG A 311 11.30 -13.23 -27.46
N ASN A 312 12.18 -12.33 -27.01
CA ASN A 312 13.33 -11.87 -27.77
C ASN A 312 14.41 -12.96 -27.89
N GLU A 313 14.64 -13.76 -26.85
CA GLU A 313 15.52 -14.92 -26.89
C GLU A 313 15.02 -16.01 -27.85
N LEU A 314 13.72 -16.29 -27.84
CA LEU A 314 13.08 -17.21 -28.79
C LEU A 314 13.18 -16.72 -30.25
N ARG A 315 13.14 -15.39 -30.46
CA ARG A 315 13.36 -14.77 -31.79
C ARG A 315 14.79 -14.94 -32.31
N THR A 316 15.78 -14.83 -31.43
CA THR A 316 17.20 -14.98 -31.79
C THR A 316 17.63 -16.43 -31.97
N SER A 317 16.96 -17.38 -31.31
CA SER A 317 17.26 -18.80 -31.39
C SER A 317 16.63 -19.55 -32.59
N GLY A 318 15.89 -18.86 -33.48
CA GLY A 318 15.31 -19.45 -34.69
C GLY A 318 14.13 -20.42 -34.45
N LEU A 319 13.66 -20.55 -33.22
CA LEU A 319 12.53 -21.42 -32.81
C LEU A 319 11.15 -20.74 -32.95
N ASP A 320 11.11 -19.54 -33.55
CA ASP A 320 9.91 -18.67 -33.65
C ASP A 320 8.86 -19.13 -34.68
N LYS A 321 8.85 -20.40 -35.11
CA LYS A 321 7.85 -20.87 -36.08
C LYS A 321 6.69 -21.69 -35.49
N GLN A 322 6.66 -21.97 -34.17
CA GLN A 322 5.64 -22.87 -33.63
C GLN A 322 4.79 -22.37 -32.44
N THR A 323 5.02 -21.19 -31.87
CA THR A 323 4.23 -20.68 -30.71
C THR A 323 3.99 -19.18 -30.75
N ARG A 324 3.41 -18.64 -31.83
CA ARG A 324 2.60 -17.43 -31.71
C ARG A 324 1.24 -17.88 -31.20
N PRO A 325 0.72 -17.30 -30.06
CA PRO A 325 -0.72 -17.33 -29.86
C PRO A 325 -1.33 -16.75 -31.12
N ASN A 326 -2.18 -17.53 -31.78
CA ASN A 326 -2.82 -17.13 -33.00
C ASN A 326 -3.56 -15.82 -32.72
N GLU A 327 -3.06 -14.66 -33.20
CA GLU A 327 -3.72 -13.35 -33.00
C GLU A 327 -5.18 -13.41 -33.48
N SER A 328 -5.49 -14.33 -34.39
CA SER A 328 -6.84 -14.65 -34.83
C SER A 328 -7.71 -15.32 -33.75
N ALA A 329 -7.14 -15.87 -32.66
CA ALA A 329 -7.87 -16.51 -31.56
C ALA A 329 -8.11 -15.60 -30.36
N MET A 330 -7.52 -14.40 -30.34
CA MET A 330 -7.63 -13.45 -29.22
C MET A 330 -8.98 -12.72 -29.22
N GLY A 331 -9.75 -12.83 -28.13
CA GLY A 331 -10.97 -12.05 -27.93
C GLY A 331 -10.66 -10.63 -27.44
N ILE A 332 -11.35 -9.62 -27.98
CA ILE A 332 -11.13 -8.21 -27.62
C ILE A 332 -12.46 -7.58 -27.17
N GLY A 333 -12.43 -6.90 -26.02
CA GLY A 333 -13.50 -6.03 -25.52
C GLY A 333 -12.96 -4.61 -25.27
N TYR A 334 -13.76 -3.60 -25.59
CA TYR A 334 -13.33 -2.20 -25.52
C TYR A 334 -13.79 -1.52 -24.23
N GLY A 335 -12.91 -0.67 -23.67
CA GLY A 335 -13.30 0.28 -22.62
C GLY A 335 -14.21 1.39 -23.18
N LYS A 336 -14.86 2.13 -22.30
CA LYS A 336 -15.79 3.19 -22.70
C LYS A 336 -15.73 4.40 -21.78
N VAL A 337 -16.25 5.50 -22.28
CA VAL A 337 -16.62 6.69 -21.49
C VAL A 337 -18.08 7.06 -21.75
N VAL A 338 -18.74 7.58 -20.73
CA VAL A 338 -20.06 8.21 -20.88
C VAL A 338 -19.83 9.71 -20.98
N LEU A 339 -20.30 10.32 -22.08
CA LEU A 339 -20.20 11.74 -22.29
C LEU A 339 -21.28 12.50 -21.52
N LEU A 340 -22.52 12.05 -21.63
CA LEU A 340 -23.68 12.55 -20.89
C LEU A 340 -24.68 11.42 -20.63
N GLY A 341 -25.50 11.56 -19.59
CA GLY A 341 -26.59 10.63 -19.30
C GLY A 341 -26.30 9.60 -18.19
N GLU A 342 -25.20 9.76 -17.45
CA GLU A 342 -24.93 8.93 -16.27
C GLU A 342 -26.09 9.00 -15.28
N HIS A 343 -26.34 7.91 -14.60
CA HIS A 343 -27.45 7.68 -13.67
C HIS A 343 -28.85 7.79 -14.30
N SER A 344 -29.18 8.85 -15.08
CA SER A 344 -30.47 9.01 -15.70
C SER A 344 -30.82 7.87 -16.67
N VAL A 345 -29.80 7.30 -17.32
CA VAL A 345 -29.97 6.14 -18.21
C VAL A 345 -30.56 4.92 -17.50
N VAL A 346 -30.27 4.71 -16.23
CA VAL A 346 -30.86 3.60 -15.43
C VAL A 346 -32.35 3.78 -15.23
N TYR A 347 -32.87 5.01 -15.40
CA TYR A 347 -34.29 5.39 -15.24
C TYR A 347 -34.98 5.67 -16.58
N GLY A 348 -34.46 5.10 -17.68
CA GLY A 348 -35.12 5.12 -18.98
C GLY A 348 -34.85 6.36 -19.83
N ARG A 349 -33.82 7.18 -19.49
CA ARG A 349 -33.41 8.37 -20.27
C ARG A 349 -32.27 8.01 -21.22
N HIS A 350 -32.00 8.91 -22.17
CA HIS A 350 -30.91 8.74 -23.12
C HIS A 350 -29.53 8.92 -22.45
N ALA A 351 -28.49 8.32 -23.07
CA ALA A 351 -27.11 8.57 -22.77
C ALA A 351 -26.29 8.61 -24.05
N ILE A 352 -25.21 9.41 -24.07
CA ILE A 352 -24.18 9.35 -25.11
C ILE A 352 -22.96 8.69 -24.50
N ALA A 353 -22.45 7.67 -25.18
CA ALA A 353 -21.24 7.04 -24.78
C ALA A 353 -20.39 6.64 -25.99
N ALA A 354 -19.07 6.61 -25.79
CA ALA A 354 -18.10 6.30 -26.82
C ALA A 354 -17.11 5.25 -26.31
N PRO A 355 -16.65 4.35 -27.18
CA PRO A 355 -15.54 3.46 -26.88
C PRO A 355 -14.25 4.26 -26.81
N ILE A 356 -13.27 3.75 -26.07
CA ILE A 356 -11.93 4.32 -25.97
C ILE A 356 -10.88 3.30 -26.42
N PRO A 357 -9.67 3.73 -26.86
CA PRO A 357 -8.62 2.85 -27.34
C PRO A 357 -7.88 2.13 -26.19
N ILE A 358 -8.63 1.73 -25.17
CA ILE A 358 -8.13 0.95 -24.04
C ILE A 358 -8.95 -0.34 -24.01
N THR A 359 -8.28 -1.48 -24.19
CA THR A 359 -8.93 -2.76 -24.43
C THR A 359 -8.73 -3.75 -23.30
N VAL A 360 -9.56 -4.79 -23.31
CA VAL A 360 -9.32 -6.03 -22.60
C VAL A 360 -9.14 -7.12 -23.66
N ARG A 361 -8.09 -7.91 -23.53
CA ARG A 361 -7.82 -9.06 -24.38
C ARG A 361 -8.00 -10.34 -23.59
N ALA A 362 -8.50 -11.39 -24.21
CA ALA A 362 -8.62 -12.70 -23.59
C ALA A 362 -8.11 -13.79 -24.54
N LEU A 363 -7.50 -14.81 -23.95
CA LEU A 363 -7.03 -16.02 -24.63
C LEU A 363 -7.59 -17.24 -23.92
N ILE A 364 -7.81 -18.32 -24.70
CA ILE A 364 -8.23 -19.61 -24.17
C ILE A 364 -7.15 -20.63 -24.51
N GLU A 365 -6.77 -21.42 -23.51
CA GLU A 365 -5.89 -22.60 -23.68
C GLU A 365 -6.60 -23.82 -23.12
N ASP A 366 -6.57 -24.94 -23.86
CA ASP A 366 -7.14 -26.18 -23.38
C ASP A 366 -6.33 -26.78 -22.23
N ARG A 367 -7.00 -27.38 -21.25
CA ARG A 367 -6.43 -28.13 -20.13
C ARG A 367 -7.07 -29.52 -20.06
N GLU A 368 -6.37 -30.46 -19.44
CA GLU A 368 -6.92 -31.82 -19.25
C GLU A 368 -8.12 -31.80 -18.31
N GLU A 369 -8.05 -31.03 -17.22
CA GLU A 369 -9.13 -30.91 -16.22
C GLU A 369 -9.21 -29.49 -15.63
N GLY A 370 -10.42 -29.13 -15.17
CA GLY A 370 -10.70 -27.87 -14.47
C GLY A 370 -10.72 -26.64 -15.37
N ILE A 371 -11.39 -25.59 -14.88
CA ILE A 371 -11.43 -24.28 -15.54
C ILE A 371 -10.74 -23.27 -14.65
N VAL A 372 -9.72 -22.59 -15.17
CA VAL A 372 -9.00 -21.55 -14.44
C VAL A 372 -9.17 -20.21 -15.14
N LEU A 373 -9.57 -19.20 -14.40
CA LEU A 373 -9.61 -17.79 -14.85
C LEU A 373 -8.40 -17.06 -14.26
N MET A 374 -7.53 -16.56 -15.13
CA MET A 374 -6.34 -15.80 -14.75
C MET A 374 -6.45 -14.35 -15.24
N ILE A 375 -6.20 -13.40 -14.36
CA ILE A 375 -6.03 -11.98 -14.70
C ILE A 375 -4.69 -11.53 -14.09
N PRO A 376 -3.56 -11.79 -14.74
CA PRO A 376 -2.22 -11.63 -14.16
C PRO A 376 -1.97 -10.20 -13.66
N ARG A 377 -2.39 -9.18 -14.41
CA ARG A 377 -2.24 -7.76 -14.06
C ARG A 377 -2.91 -7.38 -12.73
N TRP A 378 -3.91 -8.13 -12.30
CA TRP A 378 -4.64 -7.88 -11.04
C TRP A 378 -4.31 -8.90 -9.95
N GLY A 379 -3.39 -9.83 -10.21
CA GLY A 379 -3.02 -10.91 -9.29
C GLY A 379 -4.19 -11.85 -9.00
N VAL A 380 -5.06 -12.06 -10.00
CA VAL A 380 -6.28 -12.86 -9.88
C VAL A 380 -6.04 -14.21 -10.55
N GLU A 381 -6.24 -15.29 -9.79
CA GLU A 381 -6.31 -16.66 -10.27
C GLU A 381 -7.46 -17.37 -9.55
N TYR A 382 -8.45 -17.81 -10.29
CA TYR A 382 -9.63 -18.51 -9.77
C TYR A 382 -9.83 -19.83 -10.46
N GLU A 383 -9.96 -20.90 -9.69
CA GLU A 383 -10.46 -22.17 -10.18
C GLU A 383 -11.99 -22.13 -10.17
N LEU A 384 -12.61 -22.18 -11.35
CA LEU A 384 -14.07 -22.13 -11.52
C LEU A 384 -14.64 -23.53 -11.27
N ALA A 385 -14.81 -23.92 -9.99
CA ALA A 385 -15.40 -25.19 -9.61
C ALA A 385 -16.94 -25.13 -9.63
N GLY A 386 -17.60 -26.21 -10.03
CA GLY A 386 -19.05 -26.27 -10.31
C GLY A 386 -20.04 -26.05 -9.16
N ASN A 387 -19.59 -25.75 -7.94
CA ASN A 387 -20.46 -25.44 -6.78
C ASN A 387 -19.81 -24.39 -5.87
N VAL A 388 -19.95 -23.10 -6.22
CA VAL A 388 -19.39 -22.01 -5.43
C VAL A 388 -20.49 -21.35 -4.60
N THR A 389 -20.49 -21.61 -3.28
CA THR A 389 -21.33 -20.94 -2.28
C THR A 389 -20.68 -19.66 -1.73
N GLU A 390 -19.40 -19.39 -1.97
CA GLU A 390 -18.71 -18.17 -1.56
C GLU A 390 -18.38 -17.27 -2.76
N GLN A 391 -18.94 -16.06 -2.75
CA GLN A 391 -19.00 -15.13 -3.87
C GLN A 391 -17.74 -14.29 -4.02
N ARG A 392 -16.95 -14.51 -5.09
CA ARG A 392 -15.90 -13.59 -5.50
C ARG A 392 -16.25 -12.91 -6.84
N SER A 393 -15.79 -11.67 -7.05
CA SER A 393 -16.38 -10.71 -8.02
C SER A 393 -16.29 -11.07 -9.51
N PHE A 394 -15.48 -12.04 -9.95
CA PHE A 394 -15.31 -12.41 -11.36
C PHE A 394 -15.67 -13.87 -11.70
N GLU A 395 -15.76 -14.75 -10.70
CA GLU A 395 -16.05 -16.18 -10.88
C GLU A 395 -17.46 -16.42 -11.44
N ARG A 396 -18.48 -15.84 -10.81
CA ARG A 396 -19.88 -16.02 -11.24
C ARG A 396 -20.19 -15.44 -12.61
N PRO A 397 -19.75 -14.21 -12.95
CA PRO A 397 -19.90 -13.66 -14.30
C PRO A 397 -19.32 -14.52 -15.40
N ALA A 398 -18.10 -15.05 -15.21
CA ALA A 398 -17.44 -15.95 -16.17
C ALA A 398 -18.16 -17.31 -16.23
N GLY A 399 -18.55 -17.85 -15.07
CA GLY A 399 -19.28 -19.11 -14.99
C GLY A 399 -20.61 -19.09 -15.76
N VAL A 400 -21.37 -17.99 -15.71
CA VAL A 400 -22.62 -17.82 -16.47
C VAL A 400 -22.37 -17.84 -17.99
N ILE A 401 -21.28 -17.24 -18.46
CA ILE A 401 -20.90 -17.29 -19.89
C ILE A 401 -20.63 -18.73 -20.30
N LEU A 402 -19.84 -19.46 -19.53
CA LEU A 402 -19.49 -20.86 -19.81
C LEU A 402 -20.71 -21.78 -19.79
N ASP A 403 -21.61 -21.58 -18.83
CA ASP A 403 -22.85 -22.37 -18.70
C ASP A 403 -23.76 -22.15 -19.91
N LYS A 404 -23.99 -20.90 -20.32
CA LYS A 404 -24.82 -20.57 -21.47
C LYS A 404 -24.23 -21.05 -22.80
N LEU A 405 -22.92 -21.21 -22.90
CA LEU A 405 -22.25 -21.78 -24.07
C LEU A 405 -22.09 -23.30 -23.99
N GLY A 406 -22.51 -23.94 -22.89
CA GLY A 406 -22.37 -25.40 -22.70
C GLY A 406 -20.91 -25.86 -22.50
N LEU A 407 -20.03 -24.97 -22.02
CA LEU A 407 -18.60 -25.21 -21.88
C LEU A 407 -18.15 -25.47 -20.43
N SER A 408 -19.07 -25.49 -19.47
CA SER A 408 -18.79 -25.62 -18.02
C SER A 408 -18.05 -26.91 -17.63
N ASN A 409 -18.06 -27.93 -18.47
CA ASN A 409 -17.42 -29.23 -18.23
C ASN A 409 -16.13 -29.42 -19.04
N ARG A 410 -15.62 -28.40 -19.74
CA ARG A 410 -14.38 -28.47 -20.50
C ARG A 410 -13.23 -27.92 -19.69
N GLY A 411 -12.11 -28.65 -19.64
CA GLY A 411 -10.88 -28.17 -19.05
C GLY A 411 -10.28 -27.04 -19.90
N MET A 412 -10.09 -25.83 -19.29
CA MET A 412 -9.48 -24.70 -19.98
C MET A 412 -8.85 -23.69 -19.02
N CYS A 413 -7.90 -22.92 -19.51
CA CYS A 413 -7.39 -21.71 -18.90
C CYS A 413 -7.93 -20.50 -19.69
N ILE A 414 -8.60 -19.58 -19.00
CA ILE A 414 -9.07 -18.30 -19.54
C ILE A 414 -8.12 -17.24 -19.04
N GLU A 415 -7.25 -16.74 -19.89
CA GLU A 415 -6.28 -15.70 -19.52
C GLU A 415 -6.75 -14.34 -20.02
N VAL A 416 -6.86 -13.35 -19.12
CA VAL A 416 -7.41 -12.03 -19.42
C VAL A 416 -6.36 -10.95 -19.15
N PHE A 417 -6.13 -10.09 -20.14
CA PHE A 417 -5.16 -8.99 -20.13
C PHE A 417 -5.89 -7.64 -20.22
N PRO A 418 -6.31 -7.04 -19.08
CA PRO A 418 -6.97 -5.75 -19.10
C PRO A 418 -5.95 -4.60 -19.18
N ASP A 419 -6.07 -3.76 -20.22
CA ASP A 419 -5.42 -2.45 -20.25
C ASP A 419 -6.29 -1.40 -19.55
N VAL A 420 -7.59 -1.67 -19.39
CA VAL A 420 -8.54 -0.83 -18.65
C VAL A 420 -8.22 -0.87 -17.15
N PRO A 421 -8.01 0.29 -16.49
CA PRO A 421 -7.79 0.35 -15.05
C PRO A 421 -8.98 -0.21 -14.26
N ARG A 422 -8.68 -0.98 -13.20
CA ARG A 422 -9.70 -1.64 -12.38
C ARG A 422 -10.60 -0.62 -11.65
N SER A 423 -11.91 -0.80 -11.72
CA SER A 423 -12.93 -0.03 -10.96
C SER A 423 -12.89 1.50 -11.19
N MET A 424 -12.40 1.97 -12.36
CA MET A 424 -12.29 3.40 -12.68
C MET A 424 -13.48 3.95 -13.50
N GLY A 425 -14.58 3.21 -13.63
CA GLY A 425 -15.79 3.67 -14.34
C GLY A 425 -15.67 3.61 -15.87
N LEU A 426 -14.62 2.97 -16.40
CA LEU A 426 -14.31 2.90 -17.83
C LEU A 426 -14.83 1.62 -18.50
N GLY A 427 -15.83 0.92 -17.93
CA GLY A 427 -16.47 -0.24 -18.54
C GLY A 427 -15.65 -1.54 -18.48
N GLY A 428 -14.70 -1.67 -17.55
CA GLY A 428 -13.78 -2.81 -17.49
C GLY A 428 -14.48 -4.17 -17.33
N SER A 429 -15.53 -4.29 -16.54
CA SER A 429 -16.28 -5.53 -16.33
C SER A 429 -16.92 -6.04 -17.63
N ALA A 430 -17.64 -5.18 -18.33
CA ALA A 430 -18.24 -5.51 -19.60
C ALA A 430 -17.21 -5.84 -20.70
N ALA A 431 -16.10 -5.10 -20.72
CA ALA A 431 -15.00 -5.37 -21.64
C ALA A 431 -14.35 -6.75 -21.39
N ILE A 432 -14.20 -7.16 -20.11
CA ILE A 432 -13.75 -8.52 -19.76
C ILE A 432 -14.75 -9.57 -20.26
N ALA A 433 -16.04 -9.38 -20.01
CA ALA A 433 -17.07 -10.32 -20.43
C ALA A 433 -17.07 -10.50 -21.96
N VAL A 434 -17.04 -9.40 -22.72
CA VAL A 434 -16.98 -9.42 -24.20
C VAL A 434 -15.69 -10.10 -24.69
N ALA A 435 -14.53 -9.80 -24.08
CA ALA A 435 -13.27 -10.40 -24.44
C ALA A 435 -13.29 -11.92 -24.23
N ILE A 436 -13.82 -12.40 -23.09
CA ILE A 436 -13.95 -13.83 -22.80
C ILE A 436 -14.89 -14.50 -23.81
N VAL A 437 -16.08 -13.94 -24.07
CA VAL A 437 -17.03 -14.52 -25.03
C VAL A 437 -16.42 -14.64 -26.42
N ARG A 438 -15.74 -13.58 -26.90
CA ARG A 438 -15.08 -13.60 -28.21
C ARG A 438 -13.90 -14.55 -28.27
N ALA A 439 -13.15 -14.70 -27.17
CA ALA A 439 -12.05 -15.68 -27.11
C ALA A 439 -12.59 -17.12 -27.18
N LEU A 440 -13.65 -17.44 -26.44
CA LEU A 440 -14.33 -18.73 -26.48
C LEU A 440 -14.91 -19.03 -27.87
N ASP A 441 -15.60 -18.03 -28.48
CA ASP A 441 -16.12 -18.14 -29.82
C ASP A 441 -15.05 -18.48 -30.85
N ARG A 442 -13.93 -17.76 -30.84
CA ARG A 442 -12.81 -17.97 -31.76
C ARG A 442 -12.11 -19.29 -31.52
N HIS A 443 -11.86 -19.64 -30.25
CA HIS A 443 -11.15 -20.87 -29.88
C HIS A 443 -11.94 -22.13 -30.27
N TYR A 444 -13.23 -22.16 -29.90
CA TYR A 444 -14.10 -23.30 -30.17
C TYR A 444 -14.87 -23.20 -31.49
N ARG A 445 -14.70 -22.12 -32.27
CA ARG A 445 -15.36 -21.87 -33.56
C ARG A 445 -16.89 -21.98 -33.48
N ILE A 446 -17.48 -21.35 -32.48
CA ILE A 446 -18.91 -21.40 -32.17
C ILE A 446 -19.73 -20.67 -33.25
N GLY A 447 -19.20 -19.55 -33.79
CA GLY A 447 -19.83 -18.73 -34.83
C GLY A 447 -20.87 -17.76 -34.29
N LEU A 448 -20.60 -17.11 -33.15
CA LEU A 448 -21.48 -16.12 -32.51
C LEU A 448 -21.55 -14.83 -33.34
N SER A 449 -22.74 -14.29 -33.48
CA SER A 449 -22.94 -12.91 -33.95
C SER A 449 -22.56 -11.90 -32.85
N ASP A 450 -22.27 -10.64 -33.23
CA ASP A 450 -22.05 -9.56 -32.24
C ASP A 450 -23.27 -9.37 -31.32
N GLU A 451 -24.49 -9.67 -31.80
CA GLU A 451 -25.71 -9.64 -31.00
C GLU A 451 -25.70 -10.73 -29.91
N ASP A 452 -25.24 -11.94 -30.25
CA ASP A 452 -25.07 -13.05 -29.30
C ASP A 452 -24.00 -12.72 -28.27
N VAL A 453 -22.86 -12.16 -28.70
CA VAL A 453 -21.76 -11.71 -27.81
C VAL A 453 -22.29 -10.67 -26.84
N ASN A 454 -23.01 -9.66 -27.34
CA ASN A 454 -23.61 -8.60 -26.52
C ASN A 454 -24.60 -9.15 -25.49
N ARG A 455 -25.46 -10.09 -25.92
CA ARG A 455 -26.44 -10.75 -25.05
C ARG A 455 -25.76 -11.56 -23.94
N LEU A 456 -24.75 -12.34 -24.24
CA LEU A 456 -24.00 -13.12 -23.26
C LEU A 456 -23.26 -12.21 -22.27
N ALA A 457 -22.63 -11.14 -22.74
CA ALA A 457 -21.97 -10.16 -21.89
C ALA A 457 -22.97 -9.45 -20.95
N TYR A 458 -24.19 -9.15 -21.45
CA TYR A 458 -25.25 -8.55 -20.64
C TYR A 458 -25.73 -9.48 -19.51
N GLU A 459 -25.83 -10.80 -19.76
CA GLU A 459 -26.17 -11.77 -18.72
C GLU A 459 -25.09 -11.83 -17.62
N SER A 460 -23.82 -11.75 -18.03
CA SER A 460 -22.68 -11.64 -17.09
C SER A 460 -22.76 -10.36 -16.25
N GLU A 461 -23.07 -9.21 -16.85
CA GLU A 461 -23.23 -7.93 -16.17
C GLU A 461 -24.40 -7.91 -15.17
N LYS A 462 -25.49 -8.63 -15.44
CA LYS A 462 -26.60 -8.80 -14.46
C LYS A 462 -26.13 -9.45 -13.18
N ILE A 463 -25.24 -10.41 -13.27
CA ILE A 463 -24.66 -11.09 -12.10
C ILE A 463 -23.73 -10.15 -11.33
N ALA A 464 -22.90 -9.37 -12.04
CA ALA A 464 -21.95 -8.45 -11.42
C ALA A 464 -22.62 -7.23 -10.78
N HIS A 465 -23.66 -6.68 -11.40
CA HIS A 465 -24.23 -5.37 -11.05
C HIS A 465 -25.73 -5.38 -10.72
N GLY A 466 -26.39 -6.51 -10.82
CA GLY A 466 -27.82 -6.71 -10.48
C GLY A 466 -28.78 -6.15 -11.52
N SER A 467 -28.74 -4.86 -11.83
CA SER A 467 -29.61 -4.20 -12.81
C SER A 467 -28.81 -3.23 -13.68
N PRO A 468 -27.97 -3.76 -14.60
CA PRO A 468 -27.21 -2.94 -15.53
C PRO A 468 -28.13 -2.31 -16.58
N SER A 469 -27.75 -1.13 -17.11
CA SER A 469 -28.51 -0.46 -18.17
C SER A 469 -28.41 -1.17 -19.53
N GLY A 470 -27.37 -1.97 -19.75
CA GLY A 470 -27.04 -2.56 -21.04
C GLY A 470 -26.12 -1.68 -21.90
N LEU A 471 -25.75 -0.49 -21.44
CA LEU A 471 -24.89 0.43 -22.16
C LEU A 471 -23.45 -0.09 -22.26
N ASP A 472 -22.88 -0.57 -21.15
CA ASP A 472 -21.47 -0.93 -21.04
C ASP A 472 -21.12 -2.13 -21.94
N ASN A 473 -21.92 -3.20 -21.91
CA ASN A 473 -21.73 -4.36 -22.78
C ASN A 473 -21.93 -4.04 -24.27
N THR A 474 -22.89 -3.17 -24.59
CA THR A 474 -23.14 -2.71 -25.96
C THR A 474 -21.92 -1.99 -26.52
N LEU A 475 -21.33 -1.05 -25.77
CA LEU A 475 -20.13 -0.34 -26.20
C LEU A 475 -18.89 -1.24 -26.29
N ALA A 476 -18.71 -2.11 -25.28
CA ALA A 476 -17.58 -3.04 -25.27
C ALA A 476 -17.61 -4.01 -26.47
N CYS A 477 -18.84 -4.34 -26.96
CA CYS A 477 -19.06 -5.23 -28.07
C CYS A 477 -18.94 -4.52 -29.43
N TYR A 478 -19.73 -3.47 -29.66
CA TYR A 478 -19.82 -2.85 -31.00
C TYR A 478 -18.73 -1.85 -31.32
N ALA A 479 -17.99 -1.35 -30.32
CA ALA A 479 -16.88 -0.41 -30.48
C ALA A 479 -17.19 0.86 -31.28
N LYS A 480 -18.42 1.37 -31.21
CA LYS A 480 -18.89 2.56 -31.93
C LYS A 480 -19.54 3.54 -30.95
N PRO A 481 -19.37 4.87 -31.15
CA PRO A 481 -20.16 5.86 -30.39
C PRO A 481 -21.63 5.67 -30.62
N ILE A 482 -22.44 5.72 -29.55
CA ILE A 482 -23.88 5.52 -29.63
C ILE A 482 -24.65 6.53 -28.78
N VAL A 483 -25.90 6.78 -29.21
CA VAL A 483 -26.98 7.25 -28.36
C VAL A 483 -27.75 6.03 -27.88
N PHE A 484 -27.86 5.88 -26.58
CA PHE A 484 -28.46 4.70 -25.95
C PHE A 484 -29.64 5.10 -25.06
N ARG A 485 -30.71 4.32 -25.09
CA ARG A 485 -31.80 4.38 -24.11
C ARG A 485 -32.27 2.96 -23.78
N PRO A 486 -32.38 2.59 -22.49
CA PRO A 486 -32.86 1.27 -22.12
C PRO A 486 -34.35 1.11 -22.48
N GLY A 487 -34.73 -0.12 -22.84
CA GLY A 487 -36.05 -0.51 -23.23
C GLY A 487 -36.10 -1.99 -23.62
N ASP A 488 -37.22 -2.47 -24.10
CA ASP A 488 -37.37 -3.84 -24.62
C ASP A 488 -38.04 -3.79 -26.00
N PRO A 489 -37.25 -3.78 -27.11
CA PRO A 489 -35.79 -3.74 -27.17
C PRO A 489 -35.20 -2.35 -26.80
N PRO A 490 -33.91 -2.29 -26.40
CA PRO A 490 -33.25 -1.01 -26.15
C PRO A 490 -33.05 -0.22 -27.45
N LEU A 491 -33.12 1.11 -27.35
CA LEU A 491 -32.73 2.00 -28.45
C LEU A 491 -31.19 2.09 -28.50
N VAL A 492 -30.60 1.72 -29.62
CA VAL A 492 -29.16 1.82 -29.88
C VAL A 492 -28.95 2.50 -31.23
N GLU A 493 -28.69 3.79 -31.22
CA GLU A 493 -28.47 4.57 -32.43
C GLU A 493 -27.01 4.92 -32.60
N PRO A 494 -26.35 4.55 -33.73
CA PRO A 494 -24.99 4.98 -33.99
C PRO A 494 -24.89 6.53 -34.01
N LEU A 495 -23.95 7.08 -33.23
CA LEU A 495 -23.64 8.50 -33.24
C LEU A 495 -22.46 8.75 -34.17
N ASN A 496 -22.72 9.39 -35.31
CA ASN A 496 -21.69 9.72 -36.28
C ASN A 496 -20.89 10.96 -35.82
N ILE A 497 -19.68 10.75 -35.34
CA ILE A 497 -18.72 11.81 -35.02
C ILE A 497 -17.84 12.02 -36.25
N ARG A 498 -18.14 13.04 -37.05
CA ARG A 498 -17.46 13.31 -38.33
C ARG A 498 -15.99 13.69 -38.13
N LYS A 499 -15.69 14.47 -37.11
CA LYS A 499 -14.33 14.87 -36.73
C LYS A 499 -14.04 14.34 -35.33
N PRO A 500 -12.99 13.54 -35.15
CA PRO A 500 -12.63 13.04 -33.82
C PRO A 500 -12.51 14.17 -32.80
N ILE A 501 -13.11 13.97 -31.63
CA ILE A 501 -13.14 14.97 -30.56
C ILE A 501 -11.97 14.68 -29.60
N PRO A 502 -10.97 15.61 -29.51
CA PRO A 502 -9.87 15.45 -28.56
C PRO A 502 -10.38 15.51 -27.12
N ALA A 503 -10.01 14.54 -26.32
CA ALA A 503 -10.43 14.49 -24.93
C ALA A 503 -9.34 13.92 -24.02
N VAL A 504 -9.43 14.22 -22.73
CA VAL A 504 -8.55 13.71 -21.68
C VAL A 504 -9.38 12.94 -20.66
N ILE A 505 -8.94 11.74 -20.33
CA ILE A 505 -9.47 10.96 -19.21
C ILE A 505 -8.55 11.20 -18.02
N GLY A 506 -9.04 11.83 -16.97
CA GLY A 506 -8.35 11.97 -15.69
C GLY A 506 -8.80 10.89 -14.72
N ILE A 507 -7.86 10.23 -14.02
CA ILE A 507 -8.11 9.08 -13.16
C ILE A 507 -7.72 9.41 -11.72
N THR A 508 -8.68 9.27 -10.79
CA THR A 508 -8.49 9.63 -9.37
C THR A 508 -7.57 8.67 -8.61
N GLY A 509 -7.31 7.47 -9.14
CA GLY A 509 -6.64 6.39 -8.41
C GLY A 509 -7.49 5.76 -7.28
N ARG A 510 -8.69 6.28 -7.05
CA ARG A 510 -9.66 5.75 -6.06
C ARG A 510 -10.72 4.95 -6.76
N GLU A 511 -10.95 3.71 -6.32
CA GLU A 511 -11.97 2.85 -6.90
C GLU A 511 -13.37 3.48 -6.84
N GLY A 512 -14.05 3.51 -7.98
CA GLY A 512 -15.45 3.94 -8.07
C GLY A 512 -16.38 2.85 -7.57
N LEU A 513 -17.11 3.11 -6.49
CA LEU A 513 -18.08 2.17 -5.90
C LEU A 513 -19.44 2.28 -6.62
N THR A 514 -19.48 1.99 -7.94
CA THR A 514 -20.67 2.17 -8.81
C THR A 514 -21.94 1.57 -8.21
N ALA A 515 -21.91 0.33 -7.73
CA ALA A 515 -23.09 -0.32 -7.15
C ALA A 515 -23.63 0.43 -5.91
N LYS A 516 -22.73 0.94 -5.06
CA LYS A 516 -23.09 1.71 -3.86
C LYS A 516 -23.67 3.07 -4.23
N THR A 517 -23.08 3.74 -5.20
CA THR A 517 -23.52 5.07 -5.66
C THR A 517 -24.88 5.00 -6.36
N VAL A 518 -25.06 4.04 -7.27
CA VAL A 518 -26.35 3.78 -7.92
C VAL A 518 -27.41 3.37 -6.89
N GLY A 519 -27.04 2.55 -5.90
CA GLY A 519 -27.95 2.18 -4.81
C GLY A 519 -28.42 3.39 -3.99
N ARG A 520 -27.51 4.32 -3.67
CA ARG A 520 -27.85 5.56 -2.95
C ARG A 520 -28.77 6.47 -3.75
N VAL A 521 -28.50 6.67 -5.04
CA VAL A 521 -29.38 7.46 -5.91
C VAL A 521 -30.77 6.80 -6.00
N ARG A 522 -30.85 5.47 -6.08
CA ARG A 522 -32.11 4.72 -6.08
C ARG A 522 -32.89 4.91 -4.79
N GLU A 523 -32.26 4.89 -3.66
CA GLU A 523 -32.88 5.13 -2.34
C GLU A 523 -33.43 6.55 -2.27
N ALA A 524 -32.62 7.56 -2.62
CA ALA A 524 -33.04 8.96 -2.64
C ALA A 524 -34.20 9.22 -3.66
N TRP A 525 -34.14 8.60 -4.83
CA TRP A 525 -35.25 8.64 -5.81
C TRP A 525 -36.54 8.05 -5.26
N ARG A 526 -36.48 6.95 -4.47
CA ARG A 526 -37.68 6.38 -3.83
C ARG A 526 -38.28 7.32 -2.79
N GLN A 527 -37.45 8.10 -2.08
CA GLN A 527 -37.88 9.06 -1.07
C GLN A 527 -38.53 10.31 -1.68
N ASP A 528 -37.94 10.85 -2.76
CA ASP A 528 -38.52 12.01 -3.50
C ASP A 528 -38.48 11.77 -5.00
N LYS A 529 -39.39 10.92 -5.46
CA LYS A 529 -39.52 10.55 -6.87
C LYS A 529 -39.69 11.76 -7.78
N LYS A 530 -40.48 12.75 -7.36
CA LYS A 530 -40.80 13.93 -8.18
C LYS A 530 -39.57 14.82 -8.43
N LEU A 531 -38.72 15.00 -7.43
CA LEU A 531 -37.50 15.78 -7.57
C LEU A 531 -36.51 15.07 -8.50
N TYR A 532 -36.25 13.78 -8.25
CA TYR A 532 -35.26 13.03 -9.02
C TYR A 532 -35.68 12.79 -10.47
N GLU A 533 -36.94 12.54 -10.76
CA GLU A 533 -37.45 12.43 -12.15
C GLU A 533 -37.19 13.73 -12.93
N ARG A 534 -37.38 14.90 -12.31
CA ARG A 534 -37.08 16.19 -12.96
C ARG A 534 -35.59 16.34 -13.25
N ILE A 535 -34.70 15.95 -12.34
CA ILE A 535 -33.23 15.96 -12.57
C ILE A 535 -32.91 15.04 -13.75
N PHE A 536 -33.49 13.85 -13.81
CA PHE A 536 -33.28 12.90 -14.90
C PHE A 536 -33.81 13.42 -16.23
N ASP A 537 -34.96 14.10 -16.26
CA ASP A 537 -35.51 14.73 -17.45
C ASP A 537 -34.65 15.89 -17.97
N GLU A 538 -34.08 16.69 -17.08
CA GLU A 538 -33.13 17.74 -17.46
C GLU A 538 -31.81 17.15 -18.02
N ILE A 539 -31.30 16.09 -17.41
CA ILE A 539 -30.12 15.37 -17.97
C ILE A 539 -30.46 14.82 -19.36
N ASP A 540 -31.65 14.28 -19.57
CA ASP A 540 -32.10 13.78 -20.87
C ASP A 540 -32.13 14.91 -21.94
N THR A 541 -32.62 16.08 -21.58
CA THR A 541 -32.61 17.29 -22.42
C THR A 541 -31.17 17.69 -22.80
N LEU A 542 -30.24 17.65 -21.85
CA LEU A 542 -28.81 17.92 -22.11
C LEU A 542 -28.24 16.88 -23.07
N VAL A 543 -28.56 15.60 -22.94
CA VAL A 543 -28.13 14.52 -23.83
C VAL A 543 -28.59 14.80 -25.28
N LEU A 544 -29.86 15.07 -25.48
CA LEU A 544 -30.42 15.35 -26.82
C LEU A 544 -29.78 16.61 -27.44
N SER A 545 -29.55 17.64 -26.64
CA SER A 545 -28.82 18.85 -27.07
C SER A 545 -27.36 18.56 -27.45
N ALA A 546 -26.70 17.69 -26.71
CA ALA A 546 -25.33 17.28 -27.00
C ALA A 546 -25.22 16.43 -28.28
N VAL A 547 -26.22 15.58 -28.57
CA VAL A 547 -26.31 14.87 -29.87
C VAL A 547 -26.28 15.87 -31.01
N LYS A 548 -27.09 16.93 -30.91
CA LYS A 548 -27.14 17.98 -31.94
C LYS A 548 -25.80 18.72 -32.03
N ALA A 549 -25.19 19.13 -30.92
CA ALA A 549 -23.91 19.81 -30.88
C ALA A 549 -22.79 18.96 -31.55
N ILE A 550 -22.77 17.65 -31.31
CA ILE A 550 -21.83 16.71 -31.96
C ILE A 550 -22.08 16.62 -33.47
N GLN A 551 -23.34 16.55 -33.91
CA GLN A 551 -23.70 16.50 -35.33
C GLN A 551 -23.35 17.80 -36.07
N ASP A 552 -23.47 18.95 -35.40
CA ASP A 552 -23.15 20.30 -35.90
C ASP A 552 -21.64 20.62 -35.75
N GLU A 553 -20.83 19.73 -35.21
CA GLU A 553 -19.38 19.89 -34.92
C GLU A 553 -19.09 21.04 -33.93
N ASP A 554 -20.07 21.42 -33.10
CA ASP A 554 -19.92 22.48 -32.09
C ASP A 554 -19.43 21.91 -30.75
N ILE A 555 -18.11 21.70 -30.68
CA ILE A 555 -17.45 21.15 -29.48
C ILE A 555 -17.48 22.12 -28.29
N LYS A 556 -17.66 23.45 -28.52
CA LYS A 556 -17.80 24.43 -27.43
C LYS A 556 -19.11 24.24 -26.69
N VAL A 557 -20.23 24.17 -27.44
CA VAL A 557 -21.53 23.86 -26.88
C VAL A 557 -21.52 22.49 -26.20
N LEU A 558 -20.87 21.49 -26.79
CA LEU A 558 -20.72 20.19 -26.12
C LEU A 558 -20.03 20.34 -24.76
N GLY A 559 -18.93 21.10 -24.68
CA GLY A 559 -18.21 21.37 -23.43
C GLY A 559 -19.09 22.05 -22.37
N GLU A 560 -19.87 23.07 -22.78
CA GLU A 560 -20.82 23.76 -21.90
C GLU A 560 -21.88 22.80 -21.35
N LEU A 561 -22.49 21.97 -22.21
CA LEU A 561 -23.48 20.96 -21.79
C LEU A 561 -22.87 19.92 -20.83
N MET A 562 -21.63 19.50 -21.05
CA MET A 562 -20.90 18.63 -20.12
C MET A 562 -20.71 19.29 -18.74
N ASN A 563 -20.41 20.59 -18.71
CA ASN A 563 -20.25 21.34 -17.46
C ASN A 563 -21.58 21.43 -16.69
N VAL A 564 -22.70 21.68 -17.39
CA VAL A 564 -24.04 21.68 -16.79
C VAL A 564 -24.39 20.28 -16.26
N ASN A 565 -24.13 19.24 -17.06
CA ASN A 565 -24.37 17.86 -16.64
C ASN A 565 -23.58 17.49 -15.39
N HIS A 566 -22.32 17.95 -15.26
CA HIS A 566 -21.53 17.74 -14.05
C HIS A 566 -22.21 18.34 -12.82
N GLY A 567 -22.78 19.54 -12.94
CA GLY A 567 -23.59 20.15 -11.88
C GLY A 567 -24.79 19.31 -11.47
N MET A 568 -25.50 18.70 -12.45
CA MET A 568 -26.61 17.77 -12.16
C MET A 568 -26.13 16.50 -11.46
N LEU A 569 -25.00 15.94 -11.88
CA LEU A 569 -24.38 14.78 -11.21
C LEU A 569 -23.93 15.11 -9.79
N ASN A 570 -23.47 16.33 -9.55
CA ASN A 570 -23.15 16.81 -8.21
C ASN A 570 -24.42 16.96 -7.36
N ALA A 571 -25.52 17.46 -7.93
CA ALA A 571 -26.83 17.50 -7.26
C ALA A 571 -27.34 16.09 -6.87
N LEU A 572 -27.02 15.05 -7.67
CA LEU A 572 -27.26 13.64 -7.34
C LEU A 572 -26.29 13.10 -6.27
N GLN A 573 -25.33 13.90 -5.79
CA GLN A 573 -24.32 13.57 -4.79
C GLN A 573 -23.44 12.37 -5.18
N VAL A 574 -23.11 12.22 -6.46
CA VAL A 574 -22.28 11.12 -6.97
C VAL A 574 -20.83 11.52 -7.22
N SER A 575 -20.49 12.80 -7.11
CA SER A 575 -19.12 13.30 -7.18
C SER A 575 -18.38 13.15 -5.84
N THR A 576 -17.04 13.23 -5.89
CA THR A 576 -16.14 13.21 -4.73
C THR A 576 -15.16 14.37 -4.81
N PRO A 577 -14.50 14.76 -3.70
CA PRO A 577 -13.52 15.83 -3.71
C PRO A 577 -12.43 15.66 -4.78
N GLU A 578 -11.96 14.43 -5.02
CA GLU A 578 -10.95 14.14 -6.02
C GLU A 578 -11.48 14.32 -7.45
N LEU A 579 -12.73 13.95 -7.72
CA LEU A 579 -13.40 14.19 -9.00
C LEU A 579 -13.62 15.68 -9.25
N GLU A 580 -14.07 16.43 -8.23
CA GLU A 580 -14.20 17.89 -8.32
C GLU A 580 -12.85 18.56 -8.61
N GLN A 581 -11.80 18.14 -7.92
CA GLN A 581 -10.45 18.65 -8.13
C GLN A 581 -9.98 18.39 -9.56
N LEU A 582 -10.15 17.20 -10.09
CA LEU A 582 -9.78 16.85 -11.48
C LEU A 582 -10.57 17.67 -12.51
N VAL A 583 -11.89 17.84 -12.31
CA VAL A 583 -12.73 18.66 -13.18
C VAL A 583 -12.28 20.12 -13.18
N GLU A 584 -11.96 20.67 -12.01
CA GLU A 584 -11.47 22.04 -11.87
C GLU A 584 -10.10 22.22 -12.55
N ILE A 585 -9.15 21.30 -12.34
CA ILE A 585 -7.85 21.30 -12.99
C ILE A 585 -8.02 21.28 -14.52
N ALA A 586 -8.84 20.37 -15.05
CA ALA A 586 -9.04 20.25 -16.48
C ALA A 586 -9.60 21.56 -17.10
N ARG A 587 -10.62 22.15 -16.47
CA ARG A 587 -11.25 23.41 -16.95
C ARG A 587 -10.28 24.59 -16.88
N LYS A 588 -9.48 24.72 -15.83
CA LYS A 588 -8.49 25.80 -15.69
C LYS A 588 -7.34 25.71 -16.70
N ASN A 589 -7.08 24.53 -17.24
CA ASN A 589 -5.96 24.29 -18.15
C ASN A 589 -6.39 24.05 -19.60
N GLY A 590 -7.58 24.51 -20.00
CA GLY A 590 -7.99 24.60 -21.40
C GLY A 590 -9.01 23.58 -21.86
N ALA A 591 -9.57 22.74 -20.98
CA ALA A 591 -10.73 21.94 -21.35
C ALA A 591 -11.97 22.83 -21.54
N LEU A 592 -12.69 22.67 -22.65
CA LEU A 592 -13.97 23.35 -22.94
C LEU A 592 -15.06 22.91 -21.95
N GLY A 593 -15.03 21.63 -21.56
CA GLY A 593 -15.91 21.08 -20.56
C GLY A 593 -15.30 19.82 -19.95
N ALA A 594 -15.60 19.61 -18.65
CA ALA A 594 -15.13 18.43 -17.93
C ALA A 594 -16.16 17.96 -16.91
N LYS A 595 -16.30 16.65 -16.78
CA LYS A 595 -17.23 16.02 -15.87
C LYS A 595 -16.79 14.62 -15.45
N LEU A 596 -17.32 14.13 -14.36
CA LEU A 596 -17.14 12.71 -14.00
C LEU A 596 -17.74 11.81 -15.10
N THR A 597 -17.17 10.62 -15.30
CA THR A 597 -17.72 9.58 -16.20
C THR A 597 -17.96 8.29 -15.43
N GLY A 598 -19.07 7.61 -15.75
CA GLY A 598 -19.49 6.37 -15.08
C GLY A 598 -20.30 6.62 -13.80
N GLY A 599 -20.21 5.70 -12.84
CA GLY A 599 -21.08 5.69 -11.65
C GLY A 599 -20.72 6.70 -10.55
N GLY A 600 -19.60 7.40 -10.63
CA GLY A 600 -19.12 8.28 -9.57
C GLY A 600 -18.67 7.56 -8.29
N GLY A 601 -18.49 8.31 -7.19
CA GLY A 601 -17.97 7.79 -5.94
C GLY A 601 -16.45 7.52 -5.96
N GLY A 602 -15.74 8.03 -6.95
CA GLY A 602 -14.37 7.80 -7.37
C GLY A 602 -14.31 7.53 -8.87
N GLY A 603 -13.25 6.92 -9.36
CA GLY A 603 -13.08 6.56 -10.78
C GLY A 603 -12.45 7.67 -11.61
N SER A 604 -13.13 8.11 -12.70
CA SER A 604 -12.52 8.97 -13.72
C SER A 604 -13.38 10.17 -14.08
N ILE A 605 -12.74 11.17 -14.69
CA ILE A 605 -13.39 12.26 -15.42
C ILE A 605 -13.16 12.13 -16.93
N ILE A 606 -13.98 12.77 -17.71
CA ILE A 606 -13.77 13.05 -19.14
C ILE A 606 -13.76 14.56 -19.34
N ALA A 607 -12.76 15.07 -20.05
CA ALA A 607 -12.59 16.47 -20.38
C ALA A 607 -12.42 16.63 -21.90
N VAL A 608 -13.23 17.46 -22.54
CA VAL A 608 -13.18 17.75 -23.99
C VAL A 608 -12.32 18.99 -24.23
N CYS A 609 -11.41 18.93 -25.22
CA CYS A 609 -10.45 19.97 -25.55
C CYS A 609 -10.63 20.50 -26.98
N ASP A 610 -10.22 21.78 -27.23
CA ASP A 610 -10.20 22.36 -28.56
C ASP A 610 -8.83 22.17 -29.22
N GLY A 611 -8.54 20.92 -29.61
CA GLY A 611 -7.31 20.54 -30.30
C GLY A 611 -6.23 20.00 -29.35
N GLU A 612 -5.60 20.84 -28.54
CA GLU A 612 -4.48 20.44 -27.67
C GLU A 612 -4.95 19.83 -26.34
N THR A 613 -4.46 18.62 -26.05
CA THR A 613 -4.75 17.90 -24.78
C THR A 613 -3.61 17.99 -23.77
N GLU A 614 -2.39 18.32 -24.22
CA GLU A 614 -1.18 18.26 -23.38
C GLU A 614 -1.20 19.20 -22.16
N PRO A 615 -1.72 20.46 -22.25
CA PRO A 615 -1.81 21.32 -21.07
C PRO A 615 -2.68 20.71 -19.95
N VAL A 616 -3.79 20.06 -20.34
CA VAL A 616 -4.69 19.40 -19.38
C VAL A 616 -4.02 18.16 -18.78
N ILE A 617 -3.33 17.36 -19.60
CA ILE A 617 -2.61 16.16 -19.19
C ILE A 617 -1.51 16.50 -18.18
N SER A 618 -0.66 17.49 -18.51
CA SER A 618 0.43 17.94 -17.66
C SER A 618 -0.10 18.42 -16.30
N ALA A 619 -1.12 19.28 -16.29
CA ALA A 619 -1.69 19.82 -15.07
C ALA A 619 -2.31 18.72 -14.17
N ILE A 620 -2.95 17.71 -14.75
CA ILE A 620 -3.50 16.55 -14.00
C ILE A 620 -2.36 15.72 -13.41
N LYS A 621 -1.29 15.47 -14.18
CA LYS A 621 -0.11 14.71 -13.71
C LYS A 621 0.65 15.47 -12.61
N ASP A 622 0.82 16.78 -12.76
CA ASP A 622 1.49 17.64 -11.77
C ASP A 622 0.73 17.68 -10.43
N ALA A 623 -0.58 17.49 -10.48
CA ALA A 623 -1.43 17.34 -9.29
C ALA A 623 -1.39 15.92 -8.68
N GLY A 624 -0.59 15.00 -9.23
CA GLY A 624 -0.41 13.63 -8.72
C GLY A 624 -1.44 12.61 -9.20
N PHE A 625 -2.24 12.94 -10.21
CA PHE A 625 -3.21 12.05 -10.82
C PHE A 625 -2.72 11.45 -12.15
N GLN A 626 -3.41 10.44 -12.65
CA GLN A 626 -3.12 9.88 -13.97
C GLN A 626 -4.00 10.54 -15.04
N ALA A 627 -3.47 10.71 -16.24
CA ALA A 627 -4.21 11.26 -17.37
C ALA A 627 -3.86 10.53 -18.67
N ILE A 628 -4.88 10.32 -19.53
CA ILE A 628 -4.78 9.62 -20.82
C ILE A 628 -5.44 10.49 -21.90
N SER A 629 -4.75 10.74 -23.02
CA SER A 629 -5.32 11.38 -24.20
C SER A 629 -6.11 10.38 -25.03
N VAL A 630 -7.29 10.77 -25.49
CA VAL A 630 -8.14 9.95 -26.38
C VAL A 630 -8.78 10.84 -27.45
N ASN A 631 -9.07 10.25 -28.61
CA ASN A 631 -9.83 10.90 -29.68
C ASN A 631 -11.17 10.16 -29.83
N LEU A 632 -12.24 10.77 -29.34
CA LEU A 632 -13.57 10.15 -29.43
C LEU A 632 -14.08 10.16 -30.87
N GLY A 633 -14.59 9.03 -31.33
CA GLY A 633 -15.05 8.86 -32.70
C GLY A 633 -13.95 8.52 -33.73
N ALA A 634 -12.69 8.38 -33.30
CA ALA A 634 -11.65 7.81 -34.15
C ALA A 634 -11.91 6.32 -34.40
N THR A 635 -11.52 5.83 -35.57
CA THR A 635 -11.58 4.39 -35.87
C THR A 635 -10.64 3.65 -34.94
N LEU A 636 -11.13 2.63 -34.27
CA LEU A 636 -10.33 1.79 -33.40
C LEU A 636 -9.74 0.65 -34.23
N ASP A 637 -8.40 0.48 -34.21
CA ASP A 637 -7.72 -0.59 -34.94
C ASP A 637 -8.17 -1.95 -34.40
N GLY A 638 -8.74 -2.77 -35.29
CA GLY A 638 -9.20 -4.12 -34.96
C GLY A 638 -10.72 -4.32 -34.94
N SER A 639 -11.52 -3.35 -35.40
CA SER A 639 -12.97 -3.52 -35.61
C SER A 639 -13.30 -3.96 -37.03
#